data_a095cdc4efa7a4c55775cfe973617e7f
#
_entry.id   a095cdc4efa7a4c55775cfe973617e7f
#
_cell.length_a   1.000
_cell.length_b   1.000
_cell.length_c   1.000
_cell.angle_alpha   90.00
_cell.angle_beta   90.00
_cell.angle_gamma   90.00
#
_symmetry.space_group_name_H-M   'P 1'
#
loop_
_entity.id
_entity.type
_entity.pdbx_description
1 polymer ?
#
loop_
_entity_poly.entity_id
_entity_poly.type
_entity_poly.pdbx_seq_one_letter_code
_entity_poly.pdbx_strand_id
1 'polypeptide(L)'
;MRRTRIWTAVLALAAGLLAGTPPALAADTPQAAVAYSWKNARIDGGGFVPGIVFNRSEKNLAYARTDIGGAYRWQQSTKTWTPLLDSVGWDDWGHTGVVSLASDSVDPDKVYAAVGTYTNSWDPGNGAVLRSADRGATWQKADLPFKLGGNMPGRGMGERLAIDPHRNSVLYLGAPSGKGLWRSTDSGVTWSQVANFPNVGTYQQDPGDTSGYGSDNQGIVWVTFDETTGTAGDATQTLYVGVADKDNAVYRSTDAGATWQRLPGQPTGYLAHKGVLDAVNGYLYLAYSDTGGPYDGGKGQLWRYATATGTWTDISPVAEADTYFGFSGLTVDRQHPGTVMATAYSSWWPDTQIFRSTDSGAHWTKAWDYTSYPTRADRYTMDVSSSPWLTWGANPTPPEQSPKLGWMTEALEIDPFDSDRMMYGTGATIYGTEDLTKWDSGTTFTVRPMVRGLEETAVNDLAAPPSGDATLFSALGDIGGFRHTDLTKVPSMMYTSPNFTTTTSLDFAESDPGTVVRVGDLDSGPHIAFSADNGANWFGGTDPSGVSGGGTVAAGADGSRFVWSPKGAGVQYTTGFGTSWSASAGIPAGAVVESDRVDAKTFYGFKSGRFYVSSDGGATFTASAATGLPSGDSVRFKALPGAKGDIWLAGGASDGAYGLWHSTDGGASFTKLANVEQADTVGFGKAAPGAAYQTIYTSARIGGVRGIFRSTDKGASWTRINDDAHQWGWTGAAITGDPRVYGRVYVSTNGRGVIYGDIAGTDGGGGGGTEPAGACSVTYRITNQWSGGFQADVRLTNTGTTPWNGWSLGWTFPDGQRITQLWNADHTQSGASVTVKNATWNATVAAGSSVTFGFTGSWSGANTAPASFQLGGSGCTLK
;
A
#
# COMPACT_ATOMS: atom_id res chain seq x y z
N MET A 1 -60.24 -11.58 -14.77
CA MET A 1 -61.09 -11.53 -15.99
C MET A 1 -60.19 -11.54 -17.20
N ARG A 2 -60.42 -12.53 -18.05
CA ARG A 2 -59.76 -12.73 -19.35
C ARG A 2 -60.14 -11.68 -20.36
N ARG A 3 -59.25 -11.38 -21.33
CA ARG A 3 -59.45 -11.21 -22.79
C ARG A 3 -58.21 -10.54 -23.42
N THR A 4 -57.41 -11.16 -24.22
CA THR A 4 -57.53 -11.71 -25.57
C THR A 4 -57.03 -10.74 -26.66
N ARG A 5 -56.11 -11.26 -27.44
CA ARG A 5 -55.33 -10.75 -28.61
C ARG A 5 -56.21 -10.10 -29.71
N ILE A 6 -55.62 -9.20 -30.51
CA ILE A 6 -55.87 -9.16 -31.97
C ILE A 6 -54.62 -8.68 -32.70
N TRP A 7 -54.21 -9.45 -33.69
CA TRP A 7 -53.23 -9.13 -34.75
C TRP A 7 -53.90 -8.38 -35.88
N THR A 8 -53.25 -7.40 -36.50
CA THR A 8 -53.57 -6.99 -37.87
C THR A 8 -52.29 -6.69 -38.65
N ALA A 9 -52.08 -7.46 -39.68
CA ALA A 9 -51.07 -7.23 -40.71
C ALA A 9 -51.69 -6.40 -41.85
N VAL A 10 -50.96 -5.45 -42.39
CA VAL A 10 -51.24 -4.86 -43.73
C VAL A 10 -49.92 -4.76 -44.49
N LEU A 11 -50.00 -5.30 -45.69
CA LEU A 11 -49.01 -5.35 -46.76
C LEU A 11 -49.01 -4.07 -47.64
N ALA A 12 -47.76 -3.71 -48.06
CA ALA A 12 -47.35 -3.21 -49.36
C ALA A 12 -47.66 -1.78 -49.79
N LEU A 13 -46.64 -1.02 -50.16
CA LEU A 13 -46.31 -0.78 -51.60
C LEU A 13 -44.92 -0.06 -51.71
N ALA A 14 -44.11 -0.53 -52.62
CA ALA A 14 -42.82 0.03 -52.97
C ALA A 14 -42.98 1.29 -53.84
N ALA A 15 -42.22 2.36 -53.48
CA ALA A 15 -41.85 3.40 -54.42
C ALA A 15 -40.41 3.80 -54.17
N GLY A 16 -39.50 3.52 -55.07
CA GLY A 16 -38.10 3.85 -55.01
C GLY A 16 -37.81 5.34 -55.06
N LEU A 17 -36.97 5.79 -54.15
CA LEU A 17 -36.22 7.06 -54.27
C LEU A 17 -34.78 6.74 -53.92
N LEU A 18 -33.87 6.87 -54.86
CA LEU A 18 -32.45 6.87 -54.74
C LEU A 18 -32.06 8.07 -53.86
N ALA A 19 -31.80 7.84 -52.56
CA ALA A 19 -31.12 8.77 -51.69
C ALA A 19 -29.72 8.16 -51.40
N GLY A 20 -28.67 8.92 -51.74
CA GLY A 20 -27.31 8.56 -51.53
C GLY A 20 -27.03 8.32 -50.04
N THR A 21 -26.41 7.20 -49.71
CA THR A 21 -25.91 6.88 -48.40
C THR A 21 -24.80 7.86 -48.03
N PRO A 22 -24.84 8.53 -46.88
CA PRO A 22 -23.67 9.24 -46.36
C PRO A 22 -22.55 8.22 -46.12
N PRO A 23 -21.26 8.61 -46.31
CA PRO A 23 -20.16 7.69 -46.03
C PRO A 23 -20.25 7.28 -44.57
N ALA A 24 -20.22 5.96 -44.33
CA ALA A 24 -20.05 5.40 -42.99
C ALA A 24 -18.74 5.96 -42.45
N LEU A 25 -18.80 6.70 -41.36
CA LEU A 25 -17.65 6.99 -40.54
C LEU A 25 -17.03 5.63 -40.18
N ALA A 26 -15.79 5.46 -40.62
CA ALA A 26 -15.01 4.30 -40.21
C ALA A 26 -15.02 4.27 -38.67
N ALA A 27 -15.55 3.20 -38.10
CA ALA A 27 -15.37 2.96 -36.69
C ALA A 27 -13.86 2.93 -36.43
N ASP A 28 -13.36 3.89 -35.63
CA ASP A 28 -12.00 3.88 -35.16
C ASP A 28 -11.73 2.52 -34.55
N THR A 29 -10.81 1.78 -35.15
CA THR A 29 -10.25 0.57 -34.54
C THR A 29 -9.66 1.03 -33.20
N PRO A 30 -10.02 0.40 -32.07
CA PRO A 30 -9.43 0.74 -30.79
C PRO A 30 -7.92 0.65 -30.95
N GLN A 31 -7.21 1.74 -30.77
CA GLN A 31 -5.77 1.77 -30.73
C GLN A 31 -5.36 0.81 -29.64
N ALA A 32 -4.55 -0.20 -29.97
CA ALA A 32 -4.11 -1.24 -29.02
C ALA A 32 -3.58 -0.53 -27.76
N ALA A 33 -4.16 -0.87 -26.61
CA ALA A 33 -3.80 -0.28 -25.33
C ALA A 33 -2.29 -0.42 -25.16
N VAL A 34 -1.58 0.70 -24.99
CA VAL A 34 -0.15 0.68 -24.71
C VAL A 34 0.02 0.09 -23.31
N ALA A 35 0.61 -1.11 -23.24
CA ALA A 35 0.84 -1.78 -21.97
C ALA A 35 1.77 -0.94 -21.07
N TYR A 36 1.48 -0.92 -19.79
CA TYR A 36 2.30 -0.29 -18.76
C TYR A 36 2.87 -1.36 -17.81
N SER A 37 4.09 -1.14 -17.33
CA SER A 37 4.67 -1.86 -16.20
C SER A 37 4.59 -0.98 -14.95
N TRP A 38 4.05 -1.53 -13.86
CA TRP A 38 3.79 -0.80 -12.62
C TRP A 38 4.73 -1.26 -11.51
N LYS A 39 5.25 -0.31 -10.73
CA LYS A 39 6.19 -0.56 -9.62
C LYS A 39 5.97 0.48 -8.52
N ASN A 40 6.45 0.20 -7.31
CA ASN A 40 6.56 1.22 -6.27
C ASN A 40 7.85 2.04 -6.40
N ALA A 41 7.77 3.34 -6.15
CA ALA A 41 8.93 4.12 -5.77
C ALA A 41 9.31 3.67 -4.35
N ARG A 42 10.41 2.93 -4.22
CA ARG A 42 10.73 2.18 -3.00
C ARG A 42 11.07 3.06 -1.82
N ILE A 43 10.45 2.78 -0.68
CA ILE A 43 10.89 3.20 0.65
C ILE A 43 11.04 2.00 1.61
N ASP A 44 10.38 0.87 1.31
CA ASP A 44 10.34 -0.38 2.08
C ASP A 44 9.83 -0.14 3.52
N GLY A 45 8.52 -0.05 3.70
CA GLY A 45 7.84 0.24 4.96
C GLY A 45 6.93 1.46 4.90
N GLY A 46 6.88 2.19 5.98
CA GLY A 46 6.24 3.51 6.09
C GLY A 46 4.99 3.56 6.92
N GLY A 47 4.40 2.43 7.34
CA GLY A 47 3.19 2.42 8.12
C GLY A 47 2.99 1.19 9.00
N PHE A 48 1.79 1.04 9.54
CA PHE A 48 1.49 0.09 10.59
C PHE A 48 1.17 -1.32 10.06
N VAL A 49 1.90 -2.30 10.61
CA VAL A 49 1.70 -3.73 10.32
C VAL A 49 1.13 -4.43 11.56
N PRO A 50 -0.21 -4.49 11.71
CA PRO A 50 -0.88 -5.05 12.88
C PRO A 50 -0.92 -6.57 12.93
N GLY A 51 -0.60 -7.28 11.84
CA GLY A 51 -0.67 -8.75 11.82
C GLY A 51 0.35 -9.40 10.90
N ILE A 52 0.97 -10.47 11.40
CA ILE A 52 1.84 -11.39 10.66
C ILE A 52 1.35 -12.80 10.95
N VAL A 53 1.21 -13.63 9.92
CA VAL A 53 0.68 -14.99 10.02
C VAL A 53 1.58 -15.95 9.25
N PHE A 54 2.28 -16.83 9.95
CA PHE A 54 2.97 -17.97 9.34
C PHE A 54 1.99 -19.12 9.09
N ASN A 55 2.09 -19.76 7.92
CA ASN A 55 1.40 -21.02 7.70
C ASN A 55 1.99 -22.11 8.62
N ARG A 56 1.13 -22.96 9.20
CA ARG A 56 1.54 -23.97 10.18
C ARG A 56 1.87 -25.33 9.58
N SER A 57 1.65 -25.53 8.30
CA SER A 57 1.92 -26.79 7.59
C SER A 57 2.91 -26.65 6.45
N GLU A 58 3.17 -25.43 5.96
CA GLU A 58 4.13 -25.19 4.89
C GLU A 58 5.21 -24.20 5.33
N LYS A 59 6.46 -24.67 5.33
CA LYS A 59 7.64 -23.87 5.69
C LYS A 59 7.82 -22.70 4.70
N ASN A 60 8.20 -21.53 5.23
CA ASN A 60 8.48 -20.31 4.47
C ASN A 60 7.25 -19.62 3.84
N LEU A 61 6.05 -20.08 4.13
CA LEU A 61 4.82 -19.40 3.75
C LEU A 61 4.36 -18.51 4.89
N ALA A 62 4.35 -17.19 4.64
CA ALA A 62 3.88 -16.21 5.61
C ALA A 62 3.13 -15.08 4.90
N TYR A 63 2.24 -14.44 5.64
CA TYR A 63 1.42 -13.31 5.23
C TYR A 63 1.54 -12.18 6.24
N ALA A 64 1.41 -10.94 5.75
CA ALA A 64 1.27 -9.76 6.58
C ALA A 64 0.04 -8.96 6.16
N ARG A 65 -0.58 -8.27 7.11
CA ARG A 65 -1.67 -7.33 6.86
C ARG A 65 -1.31 -5.95 7.38
N THR A 66 -1.82 -4.95 6.68
CA THR A 66 -1.70 -3.55 7.05
C THR A 66 -3.09 -2.95 7.28
N ASP A 67 -3.15 -1.81 7.90
CA ASP A 67 -4.41 -1.16 8.23
C ASP A 67 -5.04 -0.40 7.04
N ILE A 68 -4.25 0.04 6.05
CA ILE A 68 -4.73 0.71 4.83
C ILE A 68 -4.09 0.23 3.52
N GLY A 69 -2.99 -0.53 3.57
CA GLY A 69 -2.18 -0.91 2.41
C GLY A 69 -2.41 -2.34 1.90
N GLY A 70 -3.40 -3.08 2.43
CA GLY A 70 -3.75 -4.41 1.97
C GLY A 70 -3.03 -5.54 2.69
N ALA A 71 -2.95 -6.66 2.00
CA ALA A 71 -2.29 -7.89 2.45
C ALA A 71 -1.08 -8.21 1.58
N TYR A 72 -0.12 -8.91 2.17
CA TYR A 72 1.14 -9.27 1.53
C TYR A 72 1.51 -10.72 1.80
N ARG A 73 2.22 -11.35 0.84
CA ARG A 73 2.79 -12.68 0.99
C ARG A 73 4.31 -12.63 0.94
N TRP A 74 4.97 -13.30 1.88
CA TRP A 74 6.42 -13.42 1.94
C TRP A 74 6.97 -14.35 0.85
N GLN A 75 8.06 -13.92 0.22
CA GLN A 75 8.83 -14.69 -0.74
C GLN A 75 10.21 -14.98 -0.14
N GLN A 76 10.40 -16.17 0.40
CA GLN A 76 11.63 -16.54 1.11
C GLN A 76 12.88 -16.50 0.21
N SER A 77 12.74 -16.86 -1.08
CA SER A 77 13.88 -16.90 -2.02
C SER A 77 14.48 -15.53 -2.29
N THR A 78 13.67 -14.47 -2.24
CA THR A 78 14.07 -13.08 -2.49
C THR A 78 14.06 -12.22 -1.24
N LYS A 79 13.54 -12.75 -0.14
CA LYS A 79 13.28 -12.01 1.11
C LYS A 79 12.48 -10.74 0.86
N THR A 80 11.35 -10.89 0.13
CA THR A 80 10.46 -9.78 -0.23
C THR A 80 9.01 -10.11 0.05
N TRP A 81 8.21 -9.08 0.27
CA TRP A 81 6.75 -9.15 0.31
C TRP A 81 6.17 -8.88 -1.07
N THR A 82 5.18 -9.66 -1.46
CA THR A 82 4.38 -9.45 -2.68
C THR A 82 3.00 -8.93 -2.27
N PRO A 83 2.56 -7.79 -2.77
CA PRO A 83 1.21 -7.29 -2.50
C PRO A 83 0.16 -8.21 -3.13
N LEU A 84 -0.98 -8.36 -2.47
CA LEU A 84 -2.02 -9.31 -2.85
C LEU A 84 -3.35 -8.63 -3.22
N LEU A 85 -3.52 -7.33 -2.91
CA LEU A 85 -4.78 -6.61 -3.06
C LEU A 85 -4.69 -5.40 -4.03
N ASP A 86 -3.67 -5.35 -4.89
CA ASP A 86 -3.52 -4.27 -5.88
C ASP A 86 -4.67 -4.23 -6.91
N SER A 87 -5.43 -5.33 -7.06
CA SER A 87 -6.63 -5.42 -7.89
C SER A 87 -7.89 -4.81 -7.27
N VAL A 88 -7.86 -4.38 -6.00
CA VAL A 88 -8.99 -3.69 -5.37
C VAL A 88 -9.24 -2.38 -6.10
N GLY A 89 -10.46 -2.22 -6.62
CA GLY A 89 -10.87 -1.06 -7.37
C GLY A 89 -11.36 0.11 -6.50
N TRP A 90 -11.61 1.23 -7.15
CA TRP A 90 -12.07 2.45 -6.50
C TRP A 90 -13.38 2.29 -5.72
N ASP A 91 -14.34 1.55 -6.28
CA ASP A 91 -15.66 1.38 -5.64
C ASP A 91 -15.59 0.50 -4.37
N ASP A 92 -14.55 -0.32 -4.27
CA ASP A 92 -14.24 -1.20 -3.13
C ASP A 92 -13.02 -0.72 -2.33
N TRP A 93 -12.61 0.55 -2.41
CA TRP A 93 -11.37 1.08 -1.81
C TRP A 93 -11.21 0.72 -0.32
N GLY A 94 -12.32 0.65 0.43
CA GLY A 94 -12.32 0.24 1.82
C GLY A 94 -11.77 -1.17 2.06
N HIS A 95 -11.71 -2.02 1.04
CA HIS A 95 -11.14 -3.37 1.14
C HIS A 95 -9.61 -3.41 1.17
N THR A 96 -8.93 -2.27 1.09
CA THR A 96 -7.48 -2.18 1.36
C THR A 96 -7.15 -2.20 2.85
N GLY A 97 -8.09 -1.91 3.74
CA GLY A 97 -7.95 -2.12 5.18
C GLY A 97 -8.18 -3.59 5.55
N VAL A 98 -7.15 -4.27 6.09
CA VAL A 98 -7.24 -5.71 6.42
C VAL A 98 -7.31 -5.90 7.93
N VAL A 99 -8.49 -6.25 8.43
CA VAL A 99 -8.71 -6.43 9.87
C VAL A 99 -8.18 -7.76 10.39
N SER A 100 -8.14 -8.80 9.52
CA SER A 100 -7.62 -10.11 9.91
C SER A 100 -7.23 -10.95 8.70
N LEU A 101 -6.24 -11.82 8.86
CA LEU A 101 -5.80 -12.84 7.90
C LEU A 101 -5.85 -14.24 8.51
N ALA A 102 -6.18 -15.25 7.70
CA ALA A 102 -6.06 -16.64 8.08
C ALA A 102 -5.49 -17.47 6.94
N SER A 103 -4.40 -18.20 7.20
CA SER A 103 -3.78 -19.15 6.28
C SER A 103 -4.17 -20.56 6.68
N ASP A 104 -4.63 -21.36 5.72
CA ASP A 104 -5.16 -22.71 5.95
C ASP A 104 -4.01 -23.69 6.21
N SER A 105 -4.06 -24.37 7.35
CA SER A 105 -3.06 -25.39 7.73
C SER A 105 -3.35 -26.77 7.14
N VAL A 106 -4.51 -26.98 6.51
CA VAL A 106 -4.86 -28.24 5.82
C VAL A 106 -4.54 -28.14 4.32
N ASP A 107 -4.77 -26.96 3.75
CA ASP A 107 -4.52 -26.65 2.34
C ASP A 107 -3.79 -25.30 2.23
N PRO A 108 -2.44 -25.30 2.20
CA PRO A 108 -1.65 -24.06 2.22
C PRO A 108 -1.87 -23.12 1.04
N ASP A 109 -2.52 -23.58 -0.04
CA ASP A 109 -2.89 -22.71 -1.17
C ASP A 109 -4.07 -21.78 -0.83
N LYS A 110 -4.80 -22.10 0.26
CA LYS A 110 -5.92 -21.27 0.73
C LYS A 110 -5.50 -20.23 1.74
N VAL A 111 -5.94 -19.00 1.49
CA VAL A 111 -5.81 -17.87 2.41
C VAL A 111 -7.08 -17.03 2.37
N TYR A 112 -7.42 -16.46 3.52
CA TYR A 112 -8.61 -15.64 3.71
C TYR A 112 -8.22 -14.30 4.32
N ALA A 113 -8.84 -13.21 3.85
CA ALA A 113 -8.68 -11.87 4.39
C ALA A 113 -10.05 -11.26 4.72
N ALA A 114 -10.25 -10.83 5.94
CA ALA A 114 -11.39 -10.01 6.35
C ALA A 114 -11.03 -8.55 6.12
N VAL A 115 -11.77 -7.86 5.23
CA VAL A 115 -11.43 -6.55 4.72
C VAL A 115 -12.52 -5.51 4.94
N GLY A 116 -12.13 -4.26 5.19
CA GLY A 116 -12.94 -3.08 5.43
C GLY A 116 -12.17 -2.09 6.29
N THR A 117 -12.07 -0.82 5.87
CA THR A 117 -11.17 0.16 6.51
C THR A 117 -11.80 0.83 7.72
N TYR A 118 -13.02 1.34 7.60
CA TYR A 118 -13.69 2.07 8.68
C TYR A 118 -15.10 1.53 8.96
N THR A 119 -15.49 1.55 10.23
CA THR A 119 -16.85 1.18 10.65
C THR A 119 -17.81 2.37 10.68
N ASN A 120 -17.29 3.60 10.66
CA ASN A 120 -18.05 4.85 10.65
C ASN A 120 -18.45 5.30 9.22
N SER A 121 -18.89 6.54 9.06
CA SER A 121 -19.34 7.12 7.79
C SER A 121 -18.21 7.44 6.80
N TRP A 122 -16.96 7.37 7.18
CA TRP A 122 -15.83 7.63 6.29
C TRP A 122 -15.72 6.58 5.18
N ASP A 123 -16.06 5.32 5.47
CA ASP A 123 -16.20 4.27 4.47
C ASP A 123 -17.69 4.03 4.20
N PRO A 124 -18.19 4.24 2.97
CA PRO A 124 -19.59 3.99 2.65
C PRO A 124 -19.91 2.48 2.49
N GLY A 125 -18.88 1.65 2.23
CA GLY A 125 -19.02 0.22 1.95
C GLY A 125 -19.17 -0.64 3.20
N ASN A 126 -19.70 -1.84 3.03
CA ASN A 126 -19.59 -2.91 4.02
C ASN A 126 -18.26 -3.66 3.85
N GLY A 127 -17.89 -4.42 4.89
CA GLY A 127 -16.73 -5.31 4.83
C GLY A 127 -17.04 -6.57 4.01
N ALA A 128 -15.98 -7.31 3.70
CA ALA A 128 -16.07 -8.59 3.01
C ALA A 128 -15.04 -9.60 3.56
N VAL A 129 -15.23 -10.87 3.24
CA VAL A 129 -14.18 -11.87 3.35
C VAL A 129 -13.72 -12.23 1.94
N LEU A 130 -12.47 -11.94 1.66
CA LEU A 130 -11.80 -12.36 0.44
C LEU A 130 -11.24 -13.77 0.64
N ARG A 131 -11.44 -14.66 -0.35
CA ARG A 131 -11.04 -16.07 -0.34
C ARG A 131 -10.14 -16.33 -1.53
N SER A 132 -8.98 -16.88 -1.31
CA SER A 132 -8.05 -17.33 -2.36
C SER A 132 -7.80 -18.84 -2.24
N ALA A 133 -7.59 -19.50 -3.37
CA ALA A 133 -7.17 -20.89 -3.48
C ALA A 133 -5.80 -21.03 -4.20
N ASP A 134 -5.07 -19.92 -4.33
CA ASP A 134 -3.78 -19.80 -5.03
C ASP A 134 -2.82 -18.85 -4.29
N ARG A 135 -2.86 -18.88 -2.95
CA ARG A 135 -1.98 -18.10 -2.06
C ARG A 135 -2.12 -16.59 -2.24
N GLY A 136 -3.32 -16.13 -2.57
CA GLY A 136 -3.62 -14.70 -2.74
C GLY A 136 -3.30 -14.15 -4.13
N ALA A 137 -3.01 -14.99 -5.13
CA ALA A 137 -2.83 -14.51 -6.50
C ALA A 137 -4.16 -14.06 -7.13
N THR A 138 -5.26 -14.75 -6.80
CA THR A 138 -6.62 -14.35 -7.17
C THR A 138 -7.58 -14.46 -5.99
N TRP A 139 -8.65 -13.66 -6.03
CA TRP A 139 -9.59 -13.58 -4.93
C TRP A 139 -11.04 -13.72 -5.37
N GLN A 140 -11.83 -14.36 -4.53
CA GLN A 140 -13.28 -14.38 -4.59
C GLN A 140 -13.83 -13.66 -3.37
N LYS A 141 -14.82 -12.77 -3.56
CA LYS A 141 -15.41 -11.95 -2.52
C LYS A 141 -16.67 -12.58 -1.95
N ALA A 142 -16.81 -12.59 -0.63
CA ALA A 142 -18.03 -12.85 0.11
C ALA A 142 -18.40 -11.59 0.90
N ASP A 143 -19.42 -10.86 0.46
CA ASP A 143 -19.85 -9.63 1.11
C ASP A 143 -20.48 -9.93 2.49
N LEU A 144 -20.16 -9.06 3.46
CA LEU A 144 -20.73 -9.11 4.81
C LEU A 144 -21.85 -8.06 4.95
N PRO A 145 -22.87 -8.30 5.78
CA PRO A 145 -23.94 -7.33 6.01
C PRO A 145 -23.56 -6.23 7.01
N PHE A 146 -22.28 -6.03 7.28
CA PHE A 146 -21.75 -5.03 8.22
C PHE A 146 -20.34 -4.59 7.79
N LYS A 147 -19.91 -3.47 8.36
CA LYS A 147 -18.57 -2.91 8.15
C LYS A 147 -17.52 -3.62 8.99
N LEU A 148 -16.28 -3.61 8.50
CA LEU A 148 -15.09 -4.03 9.25
C LEU A 148 -14.13 -2.85 9.44
N GLY A 149 -13.21 -2.93 10.41
CA GLY A 149 -12.43 -1.80 10.89
C GLY A 149 -10.93 -2.04 10.82
N GLY A 150 -10.38 -2.24 9.61
CA GLY A 150 -8.93 -2.41 9.39
C GLY A 150 -8.11 -1.22 9.87
N ASN A 151 -8.69 -0.01 9.88
CA ASN A 151 -8.05 1.20 10.42
C ASN A 151 -8.85 1.83 11.59
N MET A 152 -9.51 1.01 12.40
CA MET A 152 -10.20 1.46 13.62
C MET A 152 -9.37 1.17 14.88
N PRO A 153 -9.65 1.79 16.03
CA PRO A 153 -9.11 1.38 17.32
C PRO A 153 -9.31 -0.12 17.58
N GLY A 154 -8.30 -0.78 18.15
CA GLY A 154 -8.35 -2.23 18.39
C GLY A 154 -8.03 -3.11 17.18
N ARG A 155 -7.55 -2.54 16.05
CA ARG A 155 -7.19 -3.27 14.83
C ARG A 155 -5.97 -4.19 14.98
N GLY A 156 -5.14 -3.96 15.98
CA GLY A 156 -4.00 -4.83 16.30
C GLY A 156 -4.37 -6.04 17.16
N MET A 157 -5.54 -6.02 17.83
CA MET A 157 -6.07 -7.19 18.50
C MET A 157 -6.47 -8.23 17.45
N GLY A 158 -6.04 -9.47 17.63
CA GLY A 158 -6.39 -10.50 16.66
C GLY A 158 -5.52 -11.74 16.73
N GLU A 159 -5.68 -12.71 15.80
CA GLU A 159 -6.51 -12.57 14.57
C GLU A 159 -7.97 -12.90 14.84
N ARG A 160 -8.87 -12.11 14.21
CA ARG A 160 -10.34 -12.23 14.35
C ARG A 160 -10.93 -13.33 13.46
N LEU A 161 -10.22 -13.69 12.39
CA LEU A 161 -10.58 -14.73 11.43
C LEU A 161 -9.75 -15.98 11.73
N ALA A 162 -10.41 -17.13 11.90
CA ALA A 162 -9.76 -18.39 12.16
C ALA A 162 -10.39 -19.53 11.35
N ILE A 163 -9.55 -20.47 10.90
CA ILE A 163 -9.91 -21.65 10.14
C ILE A 163 -9.80 -22.86 11.06
N ASP A 164 -10.80 -23.74 11.05
CA ASP A 164 -10.76 -25.00 11.80
C ASP A 164 -9.63 -25.89 11.26
N PRO A 165 -8.62 -26.26 12.08
CA PRO A 165 -7.45 -27.00 11.65
C PRO A 165 -7.73 -28.45 11.27
N HIS A 166 -8.91 -28.99 11.59
CA HIS A 166 -9.32 -30.35 11.22
C HIS A 166 -10.37 -30.36 10.12
N ARG A 167 -11.20 -29.33 10.03
CA ARG A 167 -12.26 -29.18 9.04
C ARG A 167 -12.21 -27.81 8.40
N ASN A 168 -11.30 -27.57 7.47
CA ASN A 168 -11.00 -26.26 6.90
C ASN A 168 -12.15 -25.60 6.11
N SER A 169 -13.29 -26.28 5.95
CA SER A 169 -14.53 -25.65 5.46
C SER A 169 -15.24 -24.82 6.53
N VAL A 170 -14.85 -24.97 7.81
CA VAL A 170 -15.39 -24.21 8.93
C VAL A 170 -14.48 -23.06 9.30
N LEU A 171 -15.03 -21.85 9.28
CA LEU A 171 -14.32 -20.62 9.66
C LEU A 171 -15.16 -19.85 10.69
N TYR A 172 -14.48 -19.10 11.55
CA TYR A 172 -15.11 -18.13 12.44
C TYR A 172 -14.52 -16.75 12.23
N LEU A 173 -15.36 -15.72 12.36
CA LEU A 173 -14.98 -14.30 12.26
C LEU A 173 -15.57 -13.53 13.44
N GLY A 174 -14.72 -12.88 14.21
CA GLY A 174 -15.09 -11.89 15.22
C GLY A 174 -15.39 -10.54 14.57
N ALA A 175 -16.61 -10.04 14.76
CA ALA A 175 -17.03 -8.78 14.16
C ALA A 175 -17.02 -7.62 15.17
N PRO A 176 -16.69 -6.38 14.71
CA PRO A 176 -16.81 -5.15 15.51
C PRO A 176 -18.26 -4.68 15.60
N SER A 177 -18.48 -3.48 16.15
CA SER A 177 -19.75 -2.72 16.11
C SER A 177 -20.95 -3.49 16.67
N GLY A 178 -20.70 -4.38 17.66
CA GLY A 178 -21.76 -5.21 18.27
C GLY A 178 -22.33 -6.29 17.34
N LYS A 179 -21.68 -6.62 16.23
CA LYS A 179 -22.15 -7.62 15.25
C LYS A 179 -21.89 -9.06 15.68
N GLY A 180 -21.09 -9.29 16.75
CA GLY A 180 -20.90 -10.58 17.39
C GLY A 180 -20.02 -11.56 16.61
N LEU A 181 -20.18 -12.85 16.90
CA LEU A 181 -19.41 -13.93 16.27
C LEU A 181 -20.13 -14.46 15.02
N TRP A 182 -19.38 -14.65 13.93
CA TRP A 182 -19.89 -15.18 12.67
C TRP A 182 -19.19 -16.48 12.31
N ARG A 183 -19.91 -17.35 11.61
CA ARG A 183 -19.42 -18.67 11.20
C ARG A 183 -19.73 -18.92 9.72
N SER A 184 -18.78 -19.52 9.02
CA SER A 184 -18.97 -20.20 7.74
C SER A 184 -18.78 -21.70 7.90
N THR A 185 -19.46 -22.51 7.08
CA THR A 185 -19.30 -23.98 7.00
C THR A 185 -19.01 -24.46 5.58
N ASP A 186 -18.80 -23.53 4.66
CA ASP A 186 -18.61 -23.74 3.22
C ASP A 186 -17.37 -23.01 2.69
N SER A 187 -16.29 -22.97 3.46
CA SER A 187 -15.02 -22.34 3.11
C SER A 187 -15.16 -20.83 2.84
N GLY A 188 -15.96 -20.15 3.66
CA GLY A 188 -16.10 -18.69 3.61
C GLY A 188 -17.01 -18.16 2.48
N VAL A 189 -17.75 -19.03 1.78
CA VAL A 189 -18.70 -18.62 0.72
C VAL A 189 -19.89 -17.89 1.31
N THR A 190 -20.47 -18.46 2.36
CA THR A 190 -21.58 -17.84 3.09
C THR A 190 -21.26 -17.72 4.58
N TRP A 191 -21.83 -16.71 5.20
CA TRP A 191 -21.61 -16.40 6.61
C TRP A 191 -22.93 -16.25 7.36
N SER A 192 -22.99 -16.77 8.56
CA SER A 192 -24.14 -16.64 9.47
C SER A 192 -23.67 -16.26 10.86
N GLN A 193 -24.47 -15.43 11.54
CA GLN A 193 -24.19 -15.07 12.93
C GLN A 193 -24.38 -16.27 13.86
N VAL A 194 -23.49 -16.45 14.81
CA VAL A 194 -23.60 -17.42 15.90
C VAL A 194 -24.52 -16.81 16.97
N ALA A 195 -25.82 -17.01 16.77
CA ALA A 195 -26.89 -16.32 17.55
C ALA A 195 -26.85 -16.59 19.06
N ASN A 196 -26.28 -17.72 19.49
CA ASN A 196 -26.15 -18.10 20.90
C ASN A 196 -24.78 -17.71 21.51
N PHE A 197 -23.92 -16.96 20.79
CA PHE A 197 -22.73 -16.42 21.43
C PHE A 197 -23.13 -15.27 22.37
N PRO A 198 -22.76 -15.32 23.66
CA PRO A 198 -23.43 -14.50 24.67
C PRO A 198 -22.92 -13.05 24.79
N ASN A 199 -21.80 -12.68 24.17
CA ASN A 199 -21.18 -11.36 24.35
C ASN A 199 -20.68 -10.78 23.00
N VAL A 200 -21.16 -9.61 22.65
CA VAL A 200 -20.81 -8.96 21.39
C VAL A 200 -19.60 -8.02 21.49
N GLY A 201 -19.08 -7.77 22.70
CA GLY A 201 -17.98 -6.83 22.97
C GLY A 201 -18.39 -5.37 22.84
N THR A 202 -18.49 -4.67 23.97
CA THR A 202 -19.06 -3.31 24.05
C THR A 202 -18.01 -2.25 24.40
N TYR A 203 -16.74 -2.60 24.48
CA TYR A 203 -15.70 -1.64 24.79
C TYR A 203 -15.53 -0.63 23.65
N GLN A 204 -15.46 0.63 24.02
CA GLN A 204 -15.21 1.79 23.16
C GLN A 204 -13.96 2.51 23.64
N GLN A 205 -13.11 2.96 22.70
CA GLN A 205 -11.88 3.67 23.01
C GLN A 205 -12.16 5.06 23.59
N ASP A 206 -13.05 5.79 22.94
CA ASP A 206 -13.54 7.11 23.35
C ASP A 206 -15.05 7.20 23.15
N PRO A 207 -15.85 6.91 24.19
CA PRO A 207 -17.32 7.01 24.11
C PRO A 207 -17.83 8.41 23.79
N GLY A 208 -16.99 9.46 23.95
CA GLY A 208 -17.32 10.86 23.66
C GLY A 208 -17.07 11.29 22.21
N ASP A 209 -16.42 10.47 21.41
CA ASP A 209 -16.11 10.78 20.02
C ASP A 209 -17.36 10.78 19.13
N THR A 210 -17.69 11.95 18.56
CA THR A 210 -18.85 12.15 17.69
C THR A 210 -18.60 11.72 16.24
N SER A 211 -17.36 11.46 15.85
CA SER A 211 -17.01 10.97 14.51
C SER A 211 -17.35 9.49 14.31
N GLY A 212 -17.52 8.75 15.39
CA GLY A 212 -17.72 7.30 15.39
C GLY A 212 -16.42 6.50 15.21
N TYR A 213 -15.26 7.14 15.25
CA TYR A 213 -13.97 6.45 15.17
C TYR A 213 -13.59 5.81 16.52
N GLY A 214 -13.56 6.61 17.59
CA GLY A 214 -13.26 6.14 18.95
C GLY A 214 -14.46 5.52 19.68
N SER A 215 -15.69 5.89 19.30
CA SER A 215 -16.92 5.49 19.97
C SER A 215 -17.57 4.21 19.42
N ASP A 216 -16.97 3.54 18.43
CA ASP A 216 -17.48 2.26 17.97
C ASP A 216 -17.04 1.12 18.89
N ASN A 217 -17.90 0.10 19.01
CA ASN A 217 -17.63 -1.09 19.81
C ASN A 217 -16.56 -1.96 19.12
N GLN A 218 -15.47 -2.26 19.82
CA GLN A 218 -14.37 -3.04 19.24
C GLN A 218 -14.71 -4.52 19.00
N GLY A 219 -15.72 -5.06 19.67
CA GLY A 219 -16.35 -6.30 19.32
C GLY A 219 -15.59 -7.55 19.75
N ILE A 220 -15.66 -8.58 18.93
CA ILE A 220 -14.94 -9.85 19.15
C ILE A 220 -13.58 -9.74 18.44
N VAL A 221 -12.50 -10.02 19.19
CA VAL A 221 -11.16 -9.58 18.81
C VAL A 221 -10.21 -10.71 18.41
N TRP A 222 -10.45 -11.95 18.82
CA TRP A 222 -9.70 -13.12 18.35
C TRP A 222 -10.48 -14.42 18.52
N VAL A 223 -10.12 -15.44 17.71
CA VAL A 223 -10.61 -16.81 17.78
C VAL A 223 -9.43 -17.76 17.67
N THR A 224 -9.34 -18.75 18.58
CA THR A 224 -8.30 -19.77 18.61
C THR A 224 -8.90 -21.16 18.76
N PHE A 225 -8.51 -22.09 17.91
CA PHE A 225 -8.88 -23.51 18.01
C PHE A 225 -7.89 -24.29 18.85
N ASP A 226 -8.40 -25.24 19.64
CA ASP A 226 -7.56 -26.25 20.29
C ASP A 226 -7.41 -27.47 19.36
N GLU A 227 -6.34 -27.46 18.59
CA GLU A 227 -6.04 -28.50 17.59
C GLU A 227 -5.85 -29.90 18.17
N THR A 228 -5.78 -30.05 19.51
CA THR A 228 -5.71 -31.38 20.18
C THR A 228 -7.08 -32.05 20.36
N THR A 229 -8.18 -31.31 20.10
CA THR A 229 -9.55 -31.71 20.42
C THR A 229 -10.37 -32.04 19.17
N GLY A 230 -9.78 -32.59 18.14
CA GLY A 230 -10.46 -32.98 16.91
C GLY A 230 -9.73 -34.10 16.17
N THR A 231 -10.33 -34.54 15.09
CA THR A 231 -9.74 -35.48 14.12
C THR A 231 -9.96 -34.95 12.71
N ALA A 232 -9.02 -35.25 11.80
CA ALA A 232 -9.11 -34.78 10.43
C ALA A 232 -10.45 -35.14 9.76
N GLY A 233 -11.15 -34.14 9.25
CA GLY A 233 -12.47 -34.22 8.64
C GLY A 233 -13.65 -33.88 9.57
N ASP A 234 -13.46 -33.93 10.89
CA ASP A 234 -14.46 -33.52 11.88
C ASP A 234 -14.15 -32.13 12.42
N ALA A 235 -15.16 -31.39 12.87
CA ALA A 235 -14.94 -30.07 13.44
C ALA A 235 -14.20 -30.16 14.78
N THR A 236 -13.24 -29.27 14.98
CA THR A 236 -12.52 -29.12 16.25
C THR A 236 -13.48 -28.83 17.38
N GLN A 237 -13.41 -29.59 18.46
CA GLN A 237 -14.40 -29.53 19.54
C GLN A 237 -14.21 -28.30 20.43
N THR A 238 -12.94 -27.93 20.73
CA THR A 238 -12.66 -26.84 21.65
C THR A 238 -12.18 -25.59 20.91
N LEU A 239 -12.83 -24.47 21.18
CA LEU A 239 -12.49 -23.14 20.68
C LEU A 239 -12.49 -22.13 21.82
N TYR A 240 -11.61 -21.15 21.72
CA TYR A 240 -11.55 -19.99 22.59
C TYR A 240 -11.82 -18.71 21.78
N VAL A 241 -12.55 -17.76 22.36
CA VAL A 241 -12.91 -16.49 21.72
C VAL A 241 -12.63 -15.35 22.69
N GLY A 242 -11.88 -14.36 22.22
CA GLY A 242 -11.63 -13.12 22.93
C GLY A 242 -12.61 -12.02 22.53
N VAL A 243 -13.06 -11.27 23.52
CA VAL A 243 -14.05 -10.23 23.39
C VAL A 243 -13.52 -8.94 23.99
N ALA A 244 -13.75 -7.80 23.35
CA ALA A 244 -13.45 -6.48 23.92
C ALA A 244 -14.45 -6.12 25.02
N ASP A 245 -14.25 -6.73 26.19
CA ASP A 245 -15.00 -6.56 27.43
C ASP A 245 -14.04 -6.81 28.59
N LYS A 246 -13.86 -5.81 29.46
CA LYS A 246 -12.89 -5.86 30.56
C LYS A 246 -13.25 -6.86 31.68
N ASP A 247 -14.51 -7.24 31.79
CA ASP A 247 -14.99 -8.15 32.83
C ASP A 247 -15.31 -9.56 32.32
N ASN A 248 -15.58 -9.67 31.01
CA ASN A 248 -16.03 -10.91 30.38
C ASN A 248 -15.26 -11.15 29.07
N ALA A 249 -13.93 -11.17 29.14
CA ALA A 249 -13.06 -11.10 27.98
C ALA A 249 -12.90 -12.43 27.23
N VAL A 250 -13.05 -13.62 27.89
CA VAL A 250 -12.73 -14.89 27.24
C VAL A 250 -13.85 -15.93 27.42
N TYR A 251 -14.21 -16.54 26.29
CA TYR A 251 -15.22 -17.58 26.19
C TYR A 251 -14.64 -18.86 25.60
N ARG A 252 -15.24 -20.00 25.92
CA ARG A 252 -14.87 -21.32 25.40
C ARG A 252 -16.12 -22.06 24.94
N SER A 253 -16.00 -22.79 23.84
CA SER A 253 -16.85 -23.91 23.45
C SER A 253 -16.08 -25.22 23.59
N THR A 254 -16.74 -26.34 23.89
CA THR A 254 -16.22 -27.70 23.91
C THR A 254 -17.02 -28.67 23.06
N ASP A 255 -17.89 -28.14 22.20
CA ASP A 255 -18.85 -28.85 21.35
C ASP A 255 -18.90 -28.23 19.93
N ALA A 256 -17.72 -27.87 19.39
CA ALA A 256 -17.55 -27.30 18.06
C ALA A 256 -18.37 -26.01 17.83
N GLY A 257 -18.53 -25.19 18.87
CA GLY A 257 -19.25 -23.92 18.80
C GLY A 257 -20.79 -24.05 18.95
N ALA A 258 -21.30 -25.22 19.38
CA ALA A 258 -22.71 -25.38 19.61
C ALA A 258 -23.20 -24.68 20.91
N THR A 259 -22.35 -24.63 21.94
CA THR A 259 -22.59 -23.87 23.17
C THR A 259 -21.33 -23.10 23.59
N TRP A 260 -21.53 -22.03 24.36
CA TRP A 260 -20.44 -21.14 24.78
C TRP A 260 -20.52 -20.83 26.26
N GLN A 261 -19.38 -20.84 26.92
CA GLN A 261 -19.26 -20.53 28.33
C GLN A 261 -18.17 -19.50 28.57
N ARG A 262 -18.44 -18.51 29.41
CA ARG A 262 -17.39 -17.63 29.93
C ARG A 262 -16.40 -18.46 30.75
N LEU A 263 -15.09 -18.28 30.53
CA LEU A 263 -14.09 -18.97 31.34
C LEU A 263 -14.18 -18.48 32.80
N PRO A 264 -14.42 -19.38 33.77
CA PRO A 264 -14.50 -18.99 35.18
C PRO A 264 -13.13 -18.57 35.69
N GLY A 265 -13.12 -17.61 36.61
CA GLY A 265 -11.91 -17.12 37.27
C GLY A 265 -10.96 -16.33 36.40
N GLN A 266 -11.35 -15.95 35.16
CA GLN A 266 -10.51 -15.13 34.30
C GLN A 266 -10.23 -13.77 34.92
N PRO A 267 -9.05 -13.13 34.61
CA PRO A 267 -8.74 -11.78 35.07
C PRO A 267 -9.75 -10.77 34.53
N THR A 268 -9.96 -9.69 35.27
CA THR A 268 -10.90 -8.60 34.94
C THR A 268 -10.17 -7.26 34.98
N GLY A 269 -10.81 -6.21 34.41
CA GLY A 269 -10.25 -4.86 34.34
C GLY A 269 -9.44 -4.59 33.09
N TYR A 270 -9.17 -5.61 32.24
CA TYR A 270 -8.35 -5.50 31.04
C TYR A 270 -9.02 -6.15 29.84
N LEU A 271 -8.64 -5.71 28.64
CA LEU A 271 -9.03 -6.32 27.35
C LEU A 271 -8.05 -7.43 27.00
N ALA A 272 -8.54 -8.59 26.60
CA ALA A 272 -7.71 -9.68 26.09
C ALA A 272 -7.33 -9.39 24.62
N HIS A 273 -6.15 -8.85 24.36
CA HIS A 273 -5.67 -8.49 23.03
C HIS A 273 -5.42 -9.70 22.14
N LYS A 274 -4.76 -10.73 22.70
CA LYS A 274 -4.45 -11.98 22.00
C LYS A 274 -4.59 -13.19 22.92
N GLY A 275 -4.98 -14.32 22.31
CA GLY A 275 -4.96 -15.61 22.94
C GLY A 275 -4.25 -16.64 22.06
N VAL A 276 -3.10 -17.18 22.54
CA VAL A 276 -2.27 -18.12 21.79
C VAL A 276 -2.14 -19.44 22.55
N LEU A 277 -2.43 -20.54 21.87
CA LEU A 277 -2.41 -21.88 22.47
C LEU A 277 -1.06 -22.58 22.25
N ASP A 278 -0.40 -22.99 23.33
CA ASP A 278 0.59 -24.04 23.37
C ASP A 278 -0.12 -25.38 23.57
N ALA A 279 -0.45 -26.02 22.47
CA ALA A 279 -1.21 -27.26 22.47
C ALA A 279 -0.47 -28.42 23.13
N VAL A 280 0.87 -28.43 23.12
CA VAL A 280 1.70 -29.50 23.71
C VAL A 280 1.62 -29.45 25.23
N ASN A 281 1.76 -28.28 25.83
CA ASN A 281 1.72 -28.09 27.27
C ASN A 281 0.31 -27.86 27.83
N GLY A 282 -0.69 -27.68 26.92
CA GLY A 282 -2.08 -27.41 27.31
C GLY A 282 -2.24 -26.04 27.99
N TYR A 283 -1.55 -25.02 27.50
CA TYR A 283 -1.65 -23.67 28.02
C TYR A 283 -2.20 -22.70 26.96
N LEU A 284 -3.25 -21.96 27.31
CA LEU A 284 -3.65 -20.78 26.58
C LEU A 284 -2.98 -19.56 27.23
N TYR A 285 -2.07 -18.92 26.50
CA TYR A 285 -1.44 -17.67 26.90
C TYR A 285 -2.28 -16.49 26.43
N LEU A 286 -2.39 -15.45 27.27
CA LEU A 286 -3.20 -14.26 26.99
C LEU A 286 -2.40 -12.99 27.29
N ALA A 287 -2.46 -12.06 26.36
CA ALA A 287 -1.93 -10.71 26.50
C ALA A 287 -3.10 -9.74 26.77
N TYR A 288 -2.95 -8.91 27.78
CA TYR A 288 -3.98 -7.98 28.23
C TYR A 288 -3.48 -6.54 28.23
N SER A 289 -4.39 -5.59 27.91
CA SER A 289 -4.18 -4.16 28.04
C SER A 289 -5.43 -3.45 28.59
N ASP A 290 -5.26 -2.31 29.17
CA ASP A 290 -6.34 -1.44 29.67
C ASP A 290 -7.08 -0.69 28.56
N THR A 291 -6.53 -0.65 27.31
CA THR A 291 -7.15 -0.05 26.11
C THR A 291 -7.01 -0.98 24.90
N GLY A 292 -7.66 -0.64 23.80
CA GLY A 292 -7.61 -1.45 22.57
C GLY A 292 -6.41 -1.20 21.65
N GLY A 293 -5.59 -0.20 21.95
CA GLY A 293 -4.47 0.20 21.06
C GLY A 293 -4.93 0.77 19.71
N PRO A 294 -4.03 1.05 18.79
CA PRO A 294 -2.57 0.80 18.86
C PRO A 294 -1.75 1.94 19.53
N TYR A 295 -2.37 3.11 19.76
CA TYR A 295 -1.63 4.33 20.18
C TYR A 295 -1.44 4.43 21.69
N ASP A 296 -2.30 3.83 22.46
CA ASP A 296 -2.43 3.97 23.89
C ASP A 296 -2.47 2.61 24.61
N GLY A 297 -2.36 2.67 25.92
CA GLY A 297 -2.26 1.52 26.81
C GLY A 297 -1.25 1.84 27.91
N GLY A 298 -1.76 2.05 29.12
CA GLY A 298 -0.93 2.41 30.28
C GLY A 298 -0.70 1.27 31.24
N LYS A 299 -1.50 0.21 31.14
CA LYS A 299 -1.44 -0.97 32.01
C LYS A 299 -1.69 -2.24 31.22
N GLY A 300 -1.06 -3.35 31.64
CA GLY A 300 -1.28 -4.64 31.02
C GLY A 300 -0.75 -5.78 31.90
N GLN A 301 -1.21 -6.99 31.56
CA GLN A 301 -0.84 -8.23 32.24
C GLN A 301 -0.65 -9.35 31.21
N LEU A 302 0.14 -10.37 31.56
CA LEU A 302 0.24 -11.64 30.84
C LEU A 302 -0.30 -12.76 31.74
N TRP A 303 -1.19 -13.58 31.17
CA TRP A 303 -1.79 -14.69 31.91
C TRP A 303 -1.64 -16.00 31.16
N ARG A 304 -1.59 -17.10 31.91
CA ARG A 304 -1.61 -18.45 31.43
C ARG A 304 -2.80 -19.18 32.02
N TYR A 305 -3.63 -19.76 31.14
CA TYR A 305 -4.74 -20.63 31.50
C TYR A 305 -4.41 -22.07 31.18
N ALA A 306 -4.40 -22.97 32.20
CA ALA A 306 -4.20 -24.40 32.02
C ALA A 306 -5.52 -25.04 31.55
N THR A 307 -5.56 -25.51 30.32
CA THR A 307 -6.79 -25.99 29.65
C THR A 307 -7.39 -27.21 30.31
N ALA A 308 -6.55 -28.09 30.88
CA ALA A 308 -6.98 -29.31 31.54
C ALA A 308 -7.55 -29.10 32.95
N THR A 309 -7.03 -28.14 33.71
CA THR A 309 -7.42 -27.91 35.13
C THR A 309 -8.32 -26.67 35.30
N GLY A 310 -8.36 -25.78 34.34
CA GLY A 310 -9.04 -24.51 34.45
C GLY A 310 -8.33 -23.47 35.33
N THR A 311 -7.05 -23.67 35.63
CA THR A 311 -6.28 -22.83 36.54
C THR A 311 -5.69 -21.63 35.78
N TRP A 312 -5.88 -20.42 36.33
CA TRP A 312 -5.28 -19.18 35.89
C TRP A 312 -3.99 -18.91 36.68
N THR A 313 -2.94 -18.49 36.00
CA THR A 313 -1.69 -18.05 36.59
C THR A 313 -1.27 -16.72 35.98
N ASP A 314 -1.03 -15.72 36.83
CA ASP A 314 -0.38 -14.48 36.39
C ASP A 314 1.09 -14.79 36.12
N ILE A 315 1.53 -14.49 34.89
CA ILE A 315 2.90 -14.68 34.41
C ILE A 315 3.51 -13.37 33.93
N SER A 316 2.97 -12.24 34.38
CA SER A 316 3.42 -10.90 33.94
C SER A 316 4.92 -10.72 34.22
N PRO A 317 5.71 -10.25 33.23
CA PRO A 317 7.17 -10.09 33.38
C PRO A 317 7.58 -8.91 34.28
N VAL A 318 6.66 -8.02 34.59
CA VAL A 318 6.84 -6.87 35.48
C VAL A 318 5.64 -6.72 36.40
N ALA A 319 5.87 -6.19 37.58
CA ALA A 319 4.79 -5.94 38.53
C ALA A 319 3.83 -4.86 37.97
N GLU A 320 2.53 -4.96 38.28
CA GLU A 320 1.52 -4.02 37.80
C GLU A 320 1.82 -2.55 38.17
N ALA A 321 2.46 -2.33 39.31
CA ALA A 321 2.88 -1.00 39.74
C ALA A 321 3.95 -0.36 38.83
N ASP A 322 4.72 -1.20 38.15
CA ASP A 322 5.82 -0.78 37.27
C ASP A 322 5.45 -0.80 35.80
N THR A 323 4.22 -1.24 35.45
CA THR A 323 3.73 -1.18 34.08
C THR A 323 3.26 0.23 33.72
N TYR A 324 3.71 0.72 32.55
CA TYR A 324 3.27 1.94 31.90
C TYR A 324 2.87 1.70 30.43
N PHE A 325 2.59 0.43 30.12
CA PHE A 325 2.27 -0.07 28.77
C PHE A 325 1.28 -1.23 28.86
N GLY A 326 0.58 -1.49 27.76
CA GLY A 326 -0.20 -2.70 27.55
C GLY A 326 0.62 -3.81 26.89
N PHE A 327 0.15 -5.06 26.99
CA PHE A 327 0.69 -6.19 26.23
C PHE A 327 -0.22 -6.52 25.05
N SER A 328 0.37 -6.78 23.86
CA SER A 328 -0.41 -7.21 22.69
C SER A 328 0.31 -8.28 21.87
N GLY A 329 1.49 -8.02 21.27
CA GLY A 329 2.23 -9.04 20.55
C GLY A 329 2.49 -10.25 21.46
N LEU A 330 2.04 -11.44 21.03
CA LEU A 330 2.16 -12.69 21.81
C LEU A 330 2.31 -13.88 20.86
N THR A 331 3.35 -14.70 21.07
CA THR A 331 3.62 -15.89 20.26
C THR A 331 4.25 -16.99 21.09
N VAL A 332 4.17 -18.24 20.62
CA VAL A 332 4.81 -19.41 21.19
C VAL A 332 5.76 -20.06 20.19
N ASP A 333 6.88 -20.58 20.66
CA ASP A 333 7.78 -21.37 19.83
C ASP A 333 7.25 -22.81 19.72
N ARG A 334 6.78 -23.19 18.53
CA ARG A 334 6.21 -24.52 18.29
C ARG A 334 7.27 -25.63 18.24
N GLN A 335 8.55 -25.28 18.03
CA GLN A 335 9.66 -26.21 18.05
C GLN A 335 10.15 -26.46 19.50
N HIS A 336 9.94 -25.51 20.41
CA HIS A 336 10.32 -25.57 21.82
C HIS A 336 9.11 -25.22 22.71
N PRO A 337 8.15 -26.13 22.91
CA PRO A 337 6.98 -25.93 23.75
C PRO A 337 7.34 -25.40 25.14
N GLY A 338 6.59 -24.40 25.59
CA GLY A 338 6.89 -23.64 26.80
C GLY A 338 7.73 -22.38 26.58
N THR A 339 8.27 -22.18 25.39
CA THR A 339 8.85 -20.90 25.02
C THR A 339 7.76 -19.95 24.55
N VAL A 340 7.68 -18.78 25.16
CA VAL A 340 6.69 -17.72 24.87
C VAL A 340 7.35 -16.35 24.79
N MET A 341 6.90 -15.52 23.87
CA MET A 341 7.34 -14.13 23.75
C MET A 341 6.16 -13.19 23.74
N ALA A 342 6.38 -11.98 24.29
CA ALA A 342 5.37 -10.92 24.32
C ALA A 342 6.00 -9.53 24.14
N THR A 343 5.19 -8.55 23.65
CA THR A 343 5.60 -7.15 23.49
C THR A 343 4.80 -6.21 24.37
N ALA A 344 5.49 -5.19 24.90
CA ALA A 344 4.91 -3.97 25.45
C ALA A 344 4.57 -3.02 24.30
N TYR A 345 3.42 -3.19 23.65
CA TYR A 345 3.12 -2.57 22.36
C TYR A 345 3.07 -1.03 22.40
N SER A 346 2.63 -0.46 23.50
CA SER A 346 2.44 0.99 23.69
C SER A 346 3.58 1.66 24.47
N SER A 347 4.74 0.99 24.60
CA SER A 347 5.92 1.59 25.20
C SER A 347 6.64 2.49 24.18
N TRP A 348 6.27 3.77 24.13
CA TRP A 348 6.84 4.75 23.22
C TRP A 348 8.21 5.28 23.66
N TRP A 349 8.38 5.41 24.97
CA TRP A 349 9.59 5.91 25.56
C TRP A 349 10.11 5.00 26.68
N PRO A 350 11.41 4.71 26.72
CA PRO A 350 12.43 5.11 25.74
C PRO A 350 12.36 4.28 24.44
N ASP A 351 11.74 3.09 24.48
CA ASP A 351 11.60 2.16 23.36
C ASP A 351 10.60 1.06 23.69
N THR A 352 10.11 0.32 22.69
CA THR A 352 9.32 -0.88 22.96
C THR A 352 10.12 -1.90 23.77
N GLN A 353 9.43 -2.75 24.52
CA GLN A 353 10.04 -3.86 25.25
C GLN A 353 9.52 -5.18 24.71
N ILE A 354 10.43 -6.10 24.43
CA ILE A 354 10.14 -7.47 24.05
C ILE A 354 10.59 -8.38 25.18
N PHE A 355 9.74 -9.31 25.57
CA PHE A 355 9.97 -10.28 26.65
C PHE A 355 10.02 -11.68 26.07
N ARG A 356 10.93 -12.53 26.62
CA ARG A 356 11.07 -13.94 26.28
C ARG A 356 11.18 -14.78 27.53
N SER A 357 10.41 -15.87 27.56
CA SER A 357 10.47 -16.94 28.58
C SER A 357 10.64 -18.29 27.89
N THR A 358 11.42 -19.20 28.48
CA THR A 358 11.61 -20.57 27.99
C THR A 358 11.04 -21.60 28.97
N ASP A 359 10.30 -21.19 29.99
CA ASP A 359 9.72 -21.99 31.04
C ASP A 359 8.24 -21.72 31.32
N SER A 360 7.48 -21.50 30.24
CA SER A 360 6.03 -21.25 30.27
C SER A 360 5.63 -20.00 31.05
N GLY A 361 6.48 -18.96 31.04
CA GLY A 361 6.25 -17.69 31.71
C GLY A 361 6.60 -17.64 33.17
N ALA A 362 7.28 -18.67 33.71
CA ALA A 362 7.72 -18.65 35.11
C ALA A 362 8.85 -17.63 35.35
N HIS A 363 9.77 -17.50 34.39
CA HIS A 363 10.80 -16.47 34.40
C HIS A 363 10.89 -15.80 33.05
N TRP A 364 11.21 -14.50 33.03
CA TRP A 364 11.30 -13.68 31.83
C TRP A 364 12.65 -12.99 31.73
N THR A 365 13.11 -12.84 30.51
CA THR A 365 14.19 -11.95 30.11
C THR A 365 13.69 -10.87 29.18
N LYS A 366 14.35 -9.71 29.16
CA LYS A 366 13.96 -8.53 28.39
C LYS A 366 14.93 -8.34 27.21
N ALA A 367 14.47 -7.74 26.10
CA ALA A 367 15.33 -7.37 24.99
C ALA A 367 16.40 -6.36 25.42
N TRP A 368 16.06 -5.47 26.34
CA TRP A 368 17.00 -4.52 26.95
C TRP A 368 16.62 -4.26 28.40
N ASP A 369 17.60 -3.85 29.20
CA ASP A 369 17.40 -3.44 30.60
C ASP A 369 18.41 -2.34 30.96
N TYR A 370 18.21 -1.63 32.06
CA TYR A 370 19.20 -0.69 32.56
C TYR A 370 20.30 -1.42 33.32
N THR A 371 21.55 -1.12 32.99
CA THR A 371 22.68 -1.44 33.89
C THR A 371 22.80 -0.41 35.01
N SER A 372 22.59 0.88 34.64
CA SER A 372 22.39 1.99 35.54
C SER A 372 21.74 3.10 34.69
N TYR A 373 20.63 3.69 35.17
CA TYR A 373 19.98 4.77 34.40
C TYR A 373 20.95 5.92 34.12
N PRO A 374 21.04 6.44 32.88
CA PRO A 374 20.23 6.09 31.71
C PRO A 374 20.86 5.03 30.76
N THR A 375 21.89 4.31 31.20
CA THR A 375 22.64 3.35 30.35
C THR A 375 21.88 2.02 30.22
N ARG A 376 21.64 1.59 28.97
CA ARG A 376 21.01 0.32 28.64
C ARG A 376 22.03 -0.79 28.39
N ALA A 377 21.61 -2.03 28.68
CA ALA A 377 22.24 -3.26 28.18
C ALA A 377 21.27 -3.92 27.20
N ASP A 378 21.63 -3.97 25.96
CA ASP A 378 20.82 -4.55 24.90
C ASP A 378 21.27 -5.99 24.62
N ARG A 379 20.32 -6.91 24.48
CA ARG A 379 20.56 -8.30 24.01
C ARG A 379 20.56 -8.43 22.49
N TYR A 380 20.43 -7.31 21.79
CA TYR A 380 20.35 -7.25 20.34
C TYR A 380 21.29 -6.20 19.76
N THR A 381 21.51 -6.30 18.47
CA THR A 381 22.05 -5.24 17.62
C THR A 381 21.06 -4.92 16.52
N MET A 382 21.00 -3.66 16.06
CA MET A 382 20.14 -3.29 14.94
C MET A 382 20.97 -3.00 13.69
N ASP A 383 20.59 -3.66 12.58
CA ASP A 383 21.16 -3.42 11.27
C ASP A 383 20.06 -2.92 10.32
N VAL A 384 19.90 -1.60 10.24
CA VAL A 384 18.91 -0.95 9.36
C VAL A 384 19.50 -0.51 8.02
N SER A 385 20.63 -1.07 7.59
CA SER A 385 21.32 -0.69 6.35
C SER A 385 20.45 -0.84 5.09
N SER A 386 19.46 -1.74 5.09
CA SER A 386 18.50 -1.91 3.99
C SER A 386 17.40 -0.85 3.94
N SER A 387 17.11 -0.18 5.06
CA SER A 387 16.12 0.90 5.18
C SER A 387 16.64 1.98 6.14
N PRO A 388 17.69 2.73 5.75
CA PRO A 388 18.45 3.59 6.67
C PRO A 388 17.64 4.77 7.21
N TRP A 389 16.59 5.18 6.56
CA TRP A 389 15.68 6.22 7.03
C TRP A 389 14.98 5.86 8.36
N LEU A 390 14.94 4.57 8.74
CA LEU A 390 14.41 4.12 10.04
C LEU A 390 15.19 4.64 11.26
N THR A 391 16.31 5.32 11.05
CA THR A 391 16.96 6.14 12.08
C THR A 391 16.25 7.45 12.34
N TRP A 392 15.31 7.86 11.49
CA TRP A 392 14.56 9.13 11.55
C TRP A 392 15.45 10.38 11.52
N GLY A 393 16.74 10.24 11.17
CA GLY A 393 17.74 11.29 11.32
C GLY A 393 17.90 11.74 12.78
N ALA A 394 17.47 10.93 13.73
CA ALA A 394 17.47 11.25 15.15
C ALA A 394 18.83 10.91 15.79
N ASN A 395 19.26 11.76 16.69
CA ASN A 395 20.40 11.53 17.58
C ASN A 395 19.93 11.76 19.02
N PRO A 396 19.09 10.87 19.57
CA PRO A 396 18.50 11.05 20.89
C PRO A 396 19.55 10.91 21.98
N THR A 397 19.24 11.50 23.14
CA THR A 397 20.05 11.30 24.36
C THR A 397 19.59 10.04 25.09
N PRO A 398 20.50 9.26 25.70
CA PRO A 398 20.13 8.12 26.54
C PRO A 398 19.05 8.48 27.57
N PRO A 399 18.08 7.59 27.82
CA PRO A 399 18.05 6.17 27.44
C PRO A 399 17.45 5.85 26.07
N GLU A 400 16.99 6.84 25.31
CA GLU A 400 16.53 6.60 23.95
C GLU A 400 17.69 6.24 23.03
N GLN A 401 17.41 5.45 22.01
CA GLN A 401 18.33 5.05 20.96
C GLN A 401 17.71 5.26 19.59
N SER A 402 18.56 5.38 18.57
CA SER A 402 18.16 5.40 17.17
C SER A 402 19.04 4.41 16.38
N PRO A 403 18.46 3.48 15.61
CA PRO A 403 17.02 3.21 15.48
C PRO A 403 16.39 2.61 16.73
N LYS A 404 15.07 2.79 16.92
CA LYS A 404 14.30 2.13 17.97
C LYS A 404 13.93 0.71 17.57
N LEU A 405 13.71 -0.19 18.54
CA LEU A 405 13.04 -1.49 18.33
C LEU A 405 11.63 -1.29 17.79
N GLY A 406 10.97 -0.20 18.16
CA GLY A 406 9.72 0.19 17.56
C GLY A 406 8.69 0.75 18.55
N TRP A 407 7.48 0.88 18.07
CA TRP A 407 6.27 1.27 18.77
C TRP A 407 5.07 0.64 18.06
N MET A 408 3.92 0.56 18.71
CA MET A 408 2.74 -0.12 18.18
C MET A 408 3.04 -1.60 17.82
N THR A 409 3.84 -2.29 18.67
CA THR A 409 4.32 -3.66 18.38
C THR A 409 3.25 -4.69 18.74
N GLU A 410 2.15 -4.74 17.97
CA GLU A 410 1.03 -5.64 18.24
C GLU A 410 1.13 -6.98 17.50
N ALA A 411 1.88 -7.04 16.38
CA ALA A 411 2.19 -8.27 15.68
C ALA A 411 3.55 -8.81 16.15
N LEU A 412 3.60 -10.08 16.57
CA LEU A 412 4.82 -10.78 16.95
C LEU A 412 4.63 -12.26 16.65
N GLU A 413 5.52 -12.86 15.82
CA GLU A 413 5.43 -14.27 15.48
C GLU A 413 6.81 -14.91 15.35
N ILE A 414 6.98 -16.11 15.96
CA ILE A 414 8.09 -17.02 15.70
C ILE A 414 7.68 -17.97 14.58
N ASP A 415 8.57 -18.20 13.61
CA ASP A 415 8.34 -19.17 12.55
C ASP A 415 8.10 -20.58 13.15
N PRO A 416 6.96 -21.24 12.86
CA PRO A 416 6.63 -22.54 13.42
C PRO A 416 7.60 -23.66 13.01
N PHE A 417 8.49 -23.43 12.06
CA PHE A 417 9.49 -24.38 11.54
C PHE A 417 10.94 -23.97 11.85
N ASP A 418 11.15 -22.80 12.47
CA ASP A 418 12.49 -22.25 12.67
C ASP A 418 12.51 -21.30 13.87
N SER A 419 12.97 -21.78 15.03
CA SER A 419 13.05 -21.00 16.28
C SER A 419 14.01 -19.81 16.21
N ASP A 420 14.93 -19.80 15.25
CA ASP A 420 15.82 -18.65 15.01
C ASP A 420 15.14 -17.51 14.29
N ARG A 421 14.01 -17.77 13.63
CA ARG A 421 13.31 -16.78 12.83
C ARG A 421 12.10 -16.21 13.57
N MET A 422 12.14 -14.92 13.79
CA MET A 422 11.03 -14.13 14.36
C MET A 422 10.79 -12.89 13.52
N MET A 423 9.52 -12.51 13.36
CA MET A 423 9.11 -11.23 12.77
C MET A 423 8.15 -10.50 13.71
N TYR A 424 8.22 -9.16 13.72
CA TYR A 424 7.24 -8.33 14.40
C TYR A 424 6.95 -7.05 13.62
N GLY A 425 5.70 -6.62 13.66
CA GLY A 425 5.22 -5.39 13.04
C GLY A 425 5.35 -4.21 13.99
N THR A 426 5.61 -3.03 13.43
CA THR A 426 5.67 -1.75 14.14
C THR A 426 4.81 -0.71 13.42
N GLY A 427 4.74 0.51 13.94
CA GLY A 427 4.12 1.66 13.28
C GLY A 427 4.82 2.15 12.01
N ALA A 428 5.97 1.57 11.62
CA ALA A 428 6.74 2.02 10.46
C ALA A 428 7.30 0.89 9.59
N THR A 429 7.35 -0.37 10.09
CA THR A 429 8.05 -1.44 9.38
C THR A 429 7.74 -2.82 9.96
N ILE A 430 8.22 -3.86 9.29
CA ILE A 430 8.43 -5.19 9.86
C ILE A 430 9.91 -5.33 10.20
N TYR A 431 10.19 -5.55 11.48
CA TYR A 431 11.49 -6.03 11.93
C TYR A 431 11.49 -7.54 12.12
N GLY A 432 12.65 -8.14 12.09
CA GLY A 432 12.82 -9.55 12.40
C GLY A 432 14.27 -9.95 12.62
N THR A 433 14.45 -11.21 12.92
CA THR A 433 15.76 -11.85 13.12
C THR A 433 15.77 -13.26 12.54
N GLU A 434 16.93 -13.79 12.25
CA GLU A 434 17.20 -15.16 11.83
C GLU A 434 18.23 -15.83 12.76
N ASP A 435 18.42 -15.31 13.97
CA ASP A 435 19.34 -15.81 15.00
C ASP A 435 18.79 -15.60 16.44
N LEU A 436 17.46 -15.73 16.59
CA LEU A 436 16.73 -15.47 17.84
C LEU A 436 17.23 -16.30 19.02
N THR A 437 17.61 -17.58 18.82
CA THR A 437 18.04 -18.50 19.89
C THR A 437 19.36 -18.08 20.55
N LYS A 438 20.10 -17.16 19.95
CA LYS A 438 21.21 -16.47 20.60
C LYS A 438 20.80 -15.74 21.87
N TRP A 439 19.56 -15.30 21.97
CA TRP A 439 18.98 -14.72 23.17
C TRP A 439 19.13 -15.63 24.37
N ASP A 440 18.83 -16.93 24.22
CA ASP A 440 18.82 -17.94 25.29
C ASP A 440 20.24 -18.28 25.74
N SER A 441 21.22 -18.15 24.83
CA SER A 441 22.64 -18.36 25.15
C SER A 441 23.34 -17.15 25.78
N GLY A 442 22.62 -16.02 25.92
CA GLY A 442 23.16 -14.75 26.43
C GLY A 442 24.08 -14.02 25.46
N THR A 443 24.08 -14.41 24.17
CA THR A 443 24.73 -13.67 23.09
C THR A 443 23.75 -12.75 22.38
N THR A 444 24.24 -11.65 21.78
CA THR A 444 23.37 -10.73 21.07
C THR A 444 22.87 -11.32 19.77
N PHE A 445 21.57 -11.16 19.49
CA PHE A 445 20.96 -11.47 18.21
C PHE A 445 20.85 -10.19 17.36
N THR A 446 20.60 -10.32 16.06
CA THR A 446 20.54 -9.17 15.14
C THR A 446 19.14 -8.93 14.65
N VAL A 447 18.61 -7.72 14.90
CA VAL A 447 17.32 -7.24 14.37
C VAL A 447 17.54 -6.48 13.07
N ARG A 448 16.75 -6.80 12.04
CA ARG A 448 16.80 -6.18 10.71
C ARG A 448 15.42 -5.85 10.20
N PRO A 449 15.28 -4.84 9.31
CA PRO A 449 14.07 -4.67 8.53
C PRO A 449 13.84 -5.90 7.63
N MET A 450 12.70 -6.56 7.80
CA MET A 450 12.22 -7.65 6.93
C MET A 450 11.00 -7.19 6.14
N VAL A 451 11.12 -6.02 5.51
CA VAL A 451 9.98 -5.25 4.96
C VAL A 451 10.06 -5.02 3.47
N ARG A 452 11.14 -5.45 2.82
CA ARG A 452 11.36 -5.21 1.39
C ARG A 452 10.16 -5.62 0.53
N GLY A 453 9.65 -4.68 -0.28
CA GLY A 453 8.49 -4.86 -1.16
C GLY A 453 7.13 -4.64 -0.49
N LEU A 454 7.12 -4.37 0.82
CA LEU A 454 5.94 -3.85 1.51
C LEU A 454 6.05 -2.33 1.57
N GLU A 455 5.10 -1.65 0.95
CA GLU A 455 4.95 -0.20 0.96
C GLU A 455 3.61 0.11 1.63
N GLU A 456 3.64 0.92 2.67
CA GLU A 456 2.43 1.24 3.42
C GLU A 456 2.47 2.71 3.82
N THR A 457 2.02 3.60 2.90
CA THR A 457 1.89 5.05 3.16
C THR A 457 0.70 5.64 2.44
N ALA A 458 0.06 6.62 3.08
CA ALA A 458 -0.90 7.53 2.47
C ALA A 458 -0.13 8.67 1.77
N VAL A 459 -0.28 8.79 0.45
CA VAL A 459 0.42 9.79 -0.36
C VAL A 459 -0.49 11.01 -0.57
N ASN A 460 -0.07 12.17 -0.08
CA ASN A 460 -0.84 13.42 -0.12
C ASN A 460 -0.53 14.28 -1.33
N ASP A 461 0.74 14.36 -1.75
CA ASP A 461 1.16 15.17 -2.89
C ASP A 461 2.42 14.61 -3.56
N LEU A 462 2.62 14.92 -4.84
CA LEU A 462 3.72 14.46 -5.68
C LEU A 462 4.22 15.58 -6.58
N ALA A 463 5.55 15.75 -6.66
CA ALA A 463 6.17 16.70 -7.61
C ALA A 463 7.38 16.07 -8.29
N ALA A 464 7.42 16.15 -9.62
CA ALA A 464 8.50 15.64 -10.45
C ALA A 464 9.20 16.83 -11.15
N PRO A 465 10.41 17.27 -10.69
CA PRO A 465 11.08 18.42 -11.26
C PRO A 465 11.69 18.12 -12.63
N PRO A 466 11.75 19.10 -13.55
CA PRO A 466 12.28 18.91 -14.90
C PRO A 466 13.80 18.72 -14.97
N SER A 467 14.53 19.02 -13.90
CA SER A 467 15.98 18.87 -13.80
C SER A 467 16.43 18.70 -12.35
N GLY A 468 17.72 18.48 -12.12
CA GLY A 468 18.31 18.18 -10.82
C GLY A 468 18.35 16.67 -10.54
N ASP A 469 18.93 16.30 -9.40
CA ASP A 469 19.12 14.89 -9.02
C ASP A 469 17.83 14.22 -8.55
N ALA A 470 16.88 14.98 -7.97
CA ALA A 470 15.61 14.45 -7.58
C ALA A 470 14.79 14.05 -8.82
N THR A 471 14.37 12.80 -8.86
CA THR A 471 13.42 12.30 -9.87
C THR A 471 11.99 12.60 -9.44
N LEU A 472 11.72 12.49 -8.13
CA LEU A 472 10.40 12.67 -7.54
C LEU A 472 10.54 13.16 -6.11
N PHE A 473 9.64 14.02 -5.69
CA PHE A 473 9.34 14.34 -4.29
C PHE A 473 8.00 13.75 -3.92
N SER A 474 7.91 13.06 -2.79
CA SER A 474 6.67 12.53 -2.24
C SER A 474 6.34 13.19 -0.90
N ALA A 475 5.09 13.65 -0.75
CA ALA A 475 4.52 14.11 0.51
C ALA A 475 3.65 12.99 1.09
N LEU A 476 3.98 12.54 2.29
CA LEU A 476 3.38 11.35 2.91
C LEU A 476 2.77 11.70 4.28
N GLY A 477 1.74 10.92 4.67
CA GLY A 477 1.27 10.84 6.03
C GLY A 477 2.29 10.13 6.93
N ASP A 478 2.24 10.39 8.21
CA ASP A 478 2.96 9.74 9.31
C ASP A 478 4.50 9.85 9.31
N ILE A 479 5.13 9.85 8.14
CA ILE A 479 6.59 9.88 7.99
C ILE A 479 7.11 11.04 7.14
N GLY A 480 6.25 12.02 6.85
CA GLY A 480 6.60 13.27 6.15
C GLY A 480 6.90 13.11 4.67
N GLY A 481 7.79 12.23 4.23
CA GLY A 481 8.05 11.98 2.81
C GLY A 481 9.52 11.94 2.42
N PHE A 482 9.76 11.79 1.10
CA PHE A 482 11.08 11.48 0.58
C PHE A 482 11.43 12.24 -0.69
N ARG A 483 12.73 12.50 -0.83
CA ARG A 483 13.39 12.84 -2.09
C ARG A 483 13.86 11.54 -2.76
N HIS A 484 13.29 11.20 -3.90
CA HIS A 484 13.70 10.03 -4.68
C HIS A 484 14.67 10.45 -5.78
N THR A 485 15.90 9.96 -5.74
CA THR A 485 16.91 10.12 -6.80
C THR A 485 16.97 8.89 -7.72
N ASP A 486 16.55 7.75 -7.19
CA ASP A 486 16.41 6.46 -7.88
C ASP A 486 15.18 5.74 -7.32
N LEU A 487 14.15 5.57 -8.14
CA LEU A 487 12.88 4.95 -7.74
C LEU A 487 13.00 3.48 -7.32
N THR A 488 14.11 2.83 -7.69
CA THR A 488 14.37 1.41 -7.40
C THR A 488 15.12 1.17 -6.10
N LYS A 489 15.57 2.25 -5.45
CA LYS A 489 16.35 2.22 -4.20
C LYS A 489 15.58 2.89 -3.08
N VAL A 490 15.79 2.38 -1.88
CA VAL A 490 15.32 3.02 -0.66
C VAL A 490 16.13 4.30 -0.43
N PRO A 491 15.50 5.47 -0.22
CA PRO A 491 16.19 6.69 0.14
C PRO A 491 16.97 6.55 1.45
N SER A 492 18.12 7.21 1.54
CA SER A 492 18.93 7.16 2.76
C SER A 492 18.27 7.83 3.95
N MET A 493 17.39 8.79 3.70
CA MET A 493 16.71 9.57 4.74
C MET A 493 15.35 10.08 4.24
N MET A 494 14.41 10.23 5.17
CA MET A 494 13.18 10.99 4.99
C MET A 494 13.46 12.51 5.08
N TYR A 495 12.46 13.34 4.84
CA TYR A 495 12.63 14.78 5.06
C TYR A 495 12.91 15.08 6.53
N THR A 496 13.90 15.92 6.78
CA THR A 496 14.26 16.44 8.10
C THR A 496 14.28 17.95 8.10
N SER A 497 14.43 18.60 9.25
CA SER A 497 14.62 20.06 9.42
C SER A 497 13.51 20.95 8.83
N PRO A 498 12.25 20.83 9.29
CA PRO A 498 11.75 19.95 10.33
C PRO A 498 11.32 18.57 9.78
N ASN A 499 11.13 17.63 10.69
CA ASN A 499 10.52 16.34 10.41
C ASN A 499 9.00 16.46 10.66
N PHE A 500 8.21 16.70 9.59
CA PHE A 500 6.76 16.74 9.70
C PHE A 500 6.23 15.35 9.98
N THR A 501 5.23 15.24 10.84
CA THR A 501 4.46 14.00 11.00
C THR A 501 3.69 13.70 9.72
N THR A 502 3.16 14.73 9.07
CA THR A 502 2.48 14.64 7.78
C THR A 502 2.89 15.81 6.90
N THR A 503 3.45 15.56 5.73
CA THR A 503 3.57 16.59 4.69
C THR A 503 2.27 16.63 3.90
N THR A 504 1.61 17.79 3.87
CA THR A 504 0.29 17.95 3.26
C THR A 504 0.36 18.45 1.83
N SER A 505 1.43 19.21 1.47
CA SER A 505 1.65 19.72 0.12
C SER A 505 3.12 20.06 -0.06
N LEU A 506 3.59 19.97 -1.30
CA LEU A 506 4.93 20.39 -1.71
C LEU A 506 4.92 20.95 -3.14
N ASP A 507 5.85 21.86 -3.42
CA ASP A 507 6.01 22.46 -4.74
C ASP A 507 7.46 22.84 -5.00
N PHE A 508 7.81 23.09 -6.26
CA PHE A 508 9.12 23.55 -6.69
C PHE A 508 9.00 24.69 -7.72
N ALA A 509 10.06 25.49 -7.84
CA ALA A 509 10.12 26.55 -8.85
C ALA A 509 10.48 25.95 -10.21
N GLU A 510 9.63 26.16 -11.23
CA GLU A 510 9.74 25.53 -12.55
C GLU A 510 11.05 25.89 -13.28
N SER A 511 11.47 27.16 -13.21
CA SER A 511 12.72 27.64 -13.85
C SER A 511 13.96 27.52 -12.96
N ASP A 512 13.77 27.22 -11.67
CA ASP A 512 14.83 26.94 -10.70
C ASP A 512 14.48 25.73 -9.83
N PRO A 513 14.49 24.49 -10.36
CA PRO A 513 14.10 23.28 -9.62
C PRO A 513 14.99 22.95 -8.42
N GLY A 514 16.05 23.70 -8.19
CA GLY A 514 16.79 23.71 -6.93
C GLY A 514 15.97 24.21 -5.76
N THR A 515 15.07 25.14 -6.01
CA THR A 515 14.19 25.76 -5.02
C THR A 515 12.91 24.92 -4.84
N VAL A 516 12.76 24.33 -3.66
CA VAL A 516 11.63 23.46 -3.29
C VAL A 516 11.04 23.94 -1.96
N VAL A 517 9.72 23.82 -1.83
CA VAL A 517 8.99 24.13 -0.59
C VAL A 517 8.07 22.98 -0.21
N ARG A 518 7.92 22.73 1.07
CA ARG A 518 6.95 21.78 1.63
C ARG A 518 6.29 22.34 2.89
N VAL A 519 5.03 21.95 3.09
CA VAL A 519 4.25 22.31 4.29
C VAL A 519 3.67 21.05 4.90
N GLY A 520 3.51 21.05 6.23
CA GLY A 520 3.04 19.85 6.91
C GLY A 520 2.58 20.12 8.33
N ASP A 521 2.08 19.05 8.97
CA ASP A 521 1.62 19.06 10.35
C ASP A 521 2.78 18.69 11.27
N LEU A 522 2.89 19.37 12.41
CA LEU A 522 3.90 19.18 13.44
C LEU A 522 3.35 19.70 14.77
N ASP A 523 3.63 19.00 15.88
CA ASP A 523 3.15 19.41 17.20
C ASP A 523 3.84 20.69 17.72
N SER A 524 5.08 20.92 17.30
CA SER A 524 5.86 22.11 17.68
C SER A 524 6.92 22.42 16.64
N GLY A 525 7.10 23.70 16.33
CA GLY A 525 8.04 24.19 15.32
C GLY A 525 7.34 24.71 14.05
N PRO A 526 8.11 25.08 13.02
CA PRO A 526 7.53 25.63 11.80
C PRO A 526 6.80 24.56 10.98
N HIS A 527 5.64 24.93 10.40
CA HIS A 527 4.83 24.09 9.52
C HIS A 527 5.21 24.21 8.04
N ILE A 528 6.28 24.95 7.74
CA ILE A 528 6.80 25.15 6.38
C ILE A 528 8.32 24.98 6.38
N ALA A 529 8.84 24.39 5.30
CA ALA A 529 10.27 24.23 5.08
C ALA A 529 10.63 24.44 3.62
N PHE A 530 11.88 24.86 3.41
CA PHE A 530 12.43 25.19 2.10
C PHE A 530 13.73 24.41 1.86
N SER A 531 14.05 24.22 0.58
CA SER A 531 15.32 23.73 0.08
C SER A 531 15.78 24.61 -1.08
N ALA A 532 17.06 24.85 -1.20
CA ALA A 532 17.68 25.59 -2.31
C ALA A 532 18.66 24.69 -3.12
N ASP A 533 18.62 23.37 -2.87
CA ASP A 533 19.54 22.39 -3.46
C ASP A 533 18.82 21.12 -3.94
N ASN A 534 17.64 21.32 -4.55
CA ASN A 534 16.82 20.22 -5.07
C ASN A 534 16.46 19.18 -4.00
N GLY A 535 16.14 19.64 -2.77
CA GLY A 535 15.68 18.81 -1.68
C GLY A 535 16.77 17.98 -0.99
N ALA A 536 18.05 18.25 -1.23
CA ALA A 536 19.14 17.55 -0.56
C ALA A 536 19.26 17.98 0.91
N ASN A 537 19.08 19.28 1.18
CA ASN A 537 19.02 19.85 2.53
C ASN A 537 17.77 20.70 2.69
N TRP A 538 17.25 20.73 3.92
CA TRP A 538 16.02 21.46 4.28
C TRP A 538 16.26 22.39 5.46
N PHE A 539 15.54 23.50 5.50
CA PHE A 539 15.50 24.41 6.63
C PHE A 539 14.07 24.94 6.84
N GLY A 540 13.71 25.12 8.10
CA GLY A 540 12.40 25.63 8.47
C GLY A 540 12.24 27.13 8.17
N GLY A 541 11.05 27.53 7.73
CA GLY A 541 10.62 28.92 7.74
C GLY A 541 10.09 29.37 9.10
N THR A 542 9.36 30.48 9.13
CA THR A 542 8.61 30.96 10.29
C THR A 542 7.11 30.88 10.01
N ASP A 543 6.34 30.55 11.01
CA ASP A 543 4.88 30.51 10.88
C ASP A 543 4.27 31.92 11.08
N PRO A 544 3.34 32.32 10.21
CA PRO A 544 2.42 33.43 10.52
C PRO A 544 1.58 33.16 11.78
N SER A 545 1.11 34.20 12.44
CA SER A 545 0.25 34.03 13.61
C SER A 545 -1.04 33.26 13.28
N GLY A 546 -1.38 32.26 14.12
CA GLY A 546 -2.60 31.47 14.00
C GLY A 546 -2.46 30.20 13.18
N VAL A 547 -1.30 29.93 12.60
CA VAL A 547 -1.04 28.66 11.87
C VAL A 547 -1.12 27.48 12.84
N SER A 548 -1.82 26.42 12.43
CA SER A 548 -2.02 25.19 13.17
C SER A 548 -1.77 23.92 12.34
N GLY A 549 -1.23 24.06 11.12
CA GLY A 549 -0.89 22.94 10.25
C GLY A 549 -0.61 23.37 8.81
N GLY A 550 -0.18 22.40 7.99
CA GLY A 550 0.40 22.62 6.67
C GLY A 550 -0.49 23.28 5.63
N GLY A 551 -1.64 22.71 5.29
CA GLY A 551 -2.48 23.20 4.18
C GLY A 551 -1.86 22.99 2.80
N THR A 552 -1.91 24.00 1.89
CA THR A 552 -1.34 23.93 0.52
C THR A 552 -0.36 25.08 0.26
N VAL A 553 0.67 24.80 -0.57
CA VAL A 553 1.73 25.79 -0.87
C VAL A 553 2.02 25.82 -2.36
N ALA A 554 2.40 26.99 -2.87
CA ALA A 554 2.81 27.21 -4.25
C ALA A 554 4.13 28.01 -4.30
N ALA A 555 5.09 27.54 -5.11
CA ALA A 555 6.33 28.23 -5.42
C ALA A 555 6.19 28.99 -6.73
N GLY A 556 6.51 30.27 -6.76
CA GLY A 556 6.58 31.03 -8.01
C GLY A 556 7.60 30.43 -8.99
N ALA A 557 7.36 30.59 -10.29
CA ALA A 557 8.14 29.89 -11.32
C ALA A 557 9.65 30.08 -11.20
N ASP A 558 10.13 31.19 -10.65
CA ASP A 558 11.55 31.52 -10.48
C ASP A 558 12.07 31.31 -9.03
N GLY A 559 11.25 30.79 -8.13
CA GLY A 559 11.61 30.59 -6.72
C GLY A 559 11.72 31.85 -5.86
N SER A 560 11.45 33.04 -6.41
CA SER A 560 11.55 34.30 -5.67
C SER A 560 10.39 34.57 -4.71
N ARG A 561 9.29 33.82 -4.84
CA ARG A 561 8.03 34.05 -4.13
C ARG A 561 7.33 32.74 -3.79
N PHE A 562 6.59 32.77 -2.69
CA PHE A 562 5.77 31.64 -2.25
C PHE A 562 4.42 32.12 -1.75
N VAL A 563 3.38 31.36 -2.03
CA VAL A 563 2.04 31.56 -1.50
C VAL A 563 1.67 30.31 -0.70
N TRP A 564 1.23 30.53 0.52
CA TRP A 564 0.87 29.47 1.46
C TRP A 564 -0.55 29.66 1.99
N SER A 565 -1.37 28.63 1.90
CA SER A 565 -2.70 28.55 2.50
C SER A 565 -2.67 27.58 3.68
N PRO A 566 -2.23 28.00 4.86
CA PRO A 566 -2.09 27.14 6.03
C PRO A 566 -3.44 26.78 6.67
N LYS A 567 -3.45 25.73 7.50
CA LYS A 567 -4.53 25.53 8.47
C LYS A 567 -4.46 26.60 9.57
N GLY A 568 -5.61 27.07 10.03
CA GLY A 568 -5.75 28.00 11.16
C GLY A 568 -5.52 29.48 10.84
N ALA A 569 -4.97 29.85 9.68
CA ALA A 569 -4.78 31.23 9.26
C ALA A 569 -5.27 31.48 7.81
N GLY A 570 -5.37 32.76 7.42
CA GLY A 570 -5.63 33.15 6.04
C GLY A 570 -4.45 32.85 5.13
N VAL A 571 -4.67 32.94 3.80
CA VAL A 571 -3.62 32.79 2.79
C VAL A 571 -2.54 33.86 3.00
N GLN A 572 -1.29 33.45 2.88
CA GLN A 572 -0.11 34.27 3.11
C GLN A 572 0.82 34.25 1.89
N TYR A 573 1.61 35.29 1.71
CA TYR A 573 2.68 35.31 0.71
C TYR A 573 3.99 35.83 1.29
N THR A 574 5.10 35.43 0.69
CA THR A 574 6.44 35.90 1.02
C THR A 574 7.30 36.12 -0.23
N THR A 575 8.31 36.98 -0.12
CA THR A 575 9.34 37.21 -1.16
C THR A 575 10.69 36.64 -0.78
N GLY A 576 10.74 35.68 0.11
CA GLY A 576 11.97 35.02 0.56
C GLY A 576 11.60 33.66 1.12
N PHE A 577 12.54 32.98 1.67
CA PHE A 577 12.35 31.65 2.28
C PHE A 577 11.59 31.69 3.61
N GLY A 578 10.41 32.33 3.65
CA GLY A 578 9.52 32.30 4.81
C GLY A 578 10.05 32.95 6.08
N THR A 579 10.95 33.93 5.97
CA THR A 579 11.43 34.71 7.13
C THR A 579 10.42 35.73 7.62
N SER A 580 9.53 36.16 6.74
CA SER A 580 8.39 37.03 7.06
C SER A 580 7.27 36.81 6.07
N TRP A 581 6.05 36.96 6.55
CA TRP A 581 4.81 36.75 5.78
C TRP A 581 3.92 37.99 5.79
N SER A 582 3.19 38.17 4.70
CA SER A 582 2.12 39.12 4.57
C SER A 582 0.82 38.43 4.19
N ALA A 583 -0.29 38.89 4.73
CA ALA A 583 -1.60 38.34 4.39
C ALA A 583 -1.98 38.67 2.96
N SER A 584 -2.43 37.67 2.21
CA SER A 584 -3.02 37.86 0.87
C SER A 584 -4.44 38.42 0.98
N ALA A 585 -4.74 39.46 0.22
CA ALA A 585 -6.08 40.04 0.16
C ALA A 585 -6.93 39.37 -0.94
N GLY A 586 -8.26 39.34 -0.76
CA GLY A 586 -9.22 38.92 -1.80
C GLY A 586 -9.36 37.42 -2.04
N ILE A 587 -8.72 36.57 -1.23
CA ILE A 587 -8.82 35.11 -1.28
C ILE A 587 -9.23 34.54 0.10
N PRO A 588 -10.19 33.60 0.20
CA PRO A 588 -10.61 33.03 1.46
C PRO A 588 -9.56 32.07 2.06
N ALA A 589 -9.56 31.93 3.38
CA ALA A 589 -8.76 30.94 4.10
C ALA A 589 -9.10 29.52 3.63
N GLY A 590 -8.09 28.65 3.61
CA GLY A 590 -8.23 27.26 3.18
C GLY A 590 -8.49 27.08 1.68
N ALA A 591 -8.20 28.10 0.86
CA ALA A 591 -8.17 27.93 -0.58
C ALA A 591 -7.00 27.03 -0.99
N VAL A 592 -7.22 26.13 -1.96
CA VAL A 592 -6.13 25.43 -2.64
C VAL A 592 -5.37 26.46 -3.48
N VAL A 593 -4.05 26.48 -3.39
CA VAL A 593 -3.20 27.45 -4.11
C VAL A 593 -2.21 26.73 -5.02
N GLU A 594 -1.95 27.32 -6.18
CA GLU A 594 -0.97 26.88 -7.20
C GLU A 594 -0.32 28.09 -7.86
N SER A 595 0.85 27.91 -8.46
CA SER A 595 1.54 28.95 -9.24
C SER A 595 1.37 28.74 -10.74
N ASP A 596 1.47 29.82 -11.51
CA ASP A 596 1.76 29.74 -12.93
C ASP A 596 3.20 29.21 -13.12
N ARG A 597 3.40 28.30 -14.07
CA ARG A 597 4.71 27.67 -14.27
C ARG A 597 5.64 28.47 -15.19
N VAL A 598 5.20 29.65 -15.68
CA VAL A 598 5.95 30.53 -16.57
C VAL A 598 6.14 31.91 -15.95
N ASP A 599 5.10 32.46 -15.33
CA ASP A 599 5.12 33.80 -14.75
C ASP A 599 5.24 33.74 -13.22
N ALA A 600 6.38 34.11 -12.70
CA ALA A 600 6.72 34.07 -11.28
C ALA A 600 5.82 34.95 -10.38
N LYS A 601 5.03 35.87 -10.94
CA LYS A 601 4.11 36.75 -10.19
C LYS A 601 2.66 36.32 -10.26
N THR A 602 2.34 35.34 -11.08
CA THR A 602 0.98 34.84 -11.24
C THR A 602 0.75 33.63 -10.35
N PHE A 603 -0.27 33.73 -9.49
CA PHE A 603 -0.73 32.66 -8.61
C PHE A 603 -2.23 32.45 -8.76
N TYR A 604 -2.66 31.27 -8.51
CA TYR A 604 -4.05 30.84 -8.62
C TYR A 604 -4.56 30.32 -7.29
N GLY A 605 -5.86 30.43 -7.06
CA GLY A 605 -6.52 29.85 -5.92
C GLY A 605 -7.89 29.28 -6.25
N PHE A 606 -8.33 28.27 -5.49
CA PHE A 606 -9.68 27.72 -5.61
C PHE A 606 -10.31 27.49 -4.24
N LYS A 607 -11.56 27.91 -4.08
CA LYS A 607 -12.36 27.60 -2.89
C LYS A 607 -13.85 27.62 -3.20
N SER A 608 -14.54 26.53 -2.86
CA SER A 608 -16.01 26.44 -2.88
C SER A 608 -16.66 26.95 -4.16
N GLY A 609 -16.22 26.45 -5.32
CA GLY A 609 -16.77 26.79 -6.63
C GLY A 609 -16.26 28.09 -7.27
N ARG A 610 -15.31 28.77 -6.62
CA ARG A 610 -14.73 30.01 -7.14
C ARG A 610 -13.24 29.87 -7.40
N PHE A 611 -12.82 30.38 -8.54
CA PHE A 611 -11.42 30.50 -8.94
C PHE A 611 -10.92 31.91 -8.66
N TYR A 612 -9.67 32.06 -8.26
CA TYR A 612 -9.04 33.32 -7.90
C TYR A 612 -7.69 33.46 -8.61
N VAL A 613 -7.33 34.66 -9.03
CA VAL A 613 -6.08 34.96 -9.74
C VAL A 613 -5.37 36.13 -9.07
N SER A 614 -4.08 35.99 -8.84
CA SER A 614 -3.14 37.03 -8.45
C SER A 614 -2.12 37.25 -9.59
N SER A 615 -1.78 38.49 -9.89
CA SER A 615 -0.73 38.88 -10.81
C SER A 615 0.37 39.74 -10.17
N ASP A 616 0.33 39.88 -8.87
CA ASP A 616 1.24 40.71 -8.08
C ASP A 616 2.10 39.92 -7.08
N GLY A 617 2.21 38.62 -7.28
CA GLY A 617 3.03 37.75 -6.46
C GLY A 617 2.34 37.25 -5.21
N GLY A 618 1.03 37.07 -5.26
CA GLY A 618 0.21 36.56 -4.15
C GLY A 618 -0.29 37.62 -3.18
N ALA A 619 0.02 38.91 -3.40
CA ALA A 619 -0.40 39.96 -2.47
C ALA A 619 -1.91 40.22 -2.55
N THR A 620 -2.47 40.26 -3.77
CA THR A 620 -3.90 40.43 -3.96
C THR A 620 -4.44 39.38 -4.95
N PHE A 621 -5.60 38.83 -4.64
CA PHE A 621 -6.32 37.92 -5.50
C PHE A 621 -7.65 38.52 -5.91
N THR A 622 -8.01 38.32 -7.14
CA THR A 622 -9.31 38.74 -7.68
C THR A 622 -10.10 37.48 -8.06
N ALA A 623 -11.35 37.44 -7.62
CA ALA A 623 -12.23 36.33 -8.02
C ALA A 623 -12.47 36.37 -9.54
N SER A 624 -12.28 35.24 -10.19
CA SER A 624 -12.56 35.04 -11.61
C SER A 624 -14.06 35.10 -11.91
N ALA A 625 -14.41 35.45 -13.15
CA ALA A 625 -15.76 35.36 -13.65
C ALA A 625 -16.21 33.93 -14.02
N ALA A 626 -15.33 32.96 -13.94
CA ALA A 626 -15.61 31.55 -14.24
C ALA A 626 -16.77 31.00 -13.40
N THR A 627 -17.64 30.26 -14.05
CA THR A 627 -18.84 29.63 -13.45
C THR A 627 -18.88 28.13 -13.83
N GLY A 628 -19.76 27.37 -13.16
CA GLY A 628 -19.92 25.94 -13.47
C GLY A 628 -18.80 25.06 -12.96
N LEU A 629 -17.98 25.58 -12.01
CA LEU A 629 -16.94 24.84 -11.31
C LEU A 629 -17.53 24.04 -10.15
N PRO A 630 -16.88 22.96 -9.70
CA PRO A 630 -17.38 22.13 -8.60
C PRO A 630 -17.42 22.91 -7.29
N SER A 631 -18.51 22.78 -6.53
CA SER A 631 -18.70 23.50 -5.26
C SER A 631 -18.00 22.84 -4.07
N GLY A 632 -17.60 21.57 -4.18
CA GLY A 632 -16.89 20.83 -3.13
C GLY A 632 -15.45 21.28 -2.93
N ASP A 633 -14.88 20.94 -1.79
CA ASP A 633 -13.48 21.27 -1.45
C ASP A 633 -12.48 20.20 -1.97
N SER A 634 -12.96 19.07 -2.48
CA SER A 634 -12.13 18.03 -3.12
C SER A 634 -11.78 18.42 -4.55
N VAL A 635 -10.94 19.44 -4.71
CA VAL A 635 -10.48 19.94 -6.01
C VAL A 635 -8.95 19.92 -6.04
N ARG A 636 -8.43 19.49 -7.17
CA ARG A 636 -7.00 19.58 -7.51
C ARG A 636 -6.91 20.29 -8.86
N PHE A 637 -6.01 21.26 -8.94
CA PHE A 637 -5.75 21.90 -10.22
C PHE A 637 -4.26 22.14 -10.38
N LYS A 638 -3.79 22.18 -11.62
CA LYS A 638 -2.39 22.40 -11.95
C LYS A 638 -2.28 23.32 -13.16
N ALA A 639 -1.32 24.24 -13.14
CA ALA A 639 -0.94 25.02 -14.31
C ALA A 639 0.05 24.22 -15.16
N LEU A 640 -0.11 24.28 -16.48
CA LEU A 640 0.73 23.55 -17.42
C LEU A 640 2.14 24.16 -17.49
N PRO A 641 3.23 23.39 -17.27
CA PRO A 641 4.57 23.87 -17.51
C PRO A 641 4.79 24.34 -18.95
N GLY A 642 5.45 25.48 -19.13
CA GLY A 642 5.76 26.04 -20.43
C GLY A 642 4.63 26.81 -21.15
N ALA A 643 3.41 26.89 -20.55
CA ALA A 643 2.27 27.62 -21.13
C ALA A 643 1.60 28.49 -20.07
N LYS A 644 1.88 29.79 -20.08
CA LYS A 644 1.27 30.75 -19.16
C LYS A 644 -0.26 30.72 -19.27
N GLY A 645 -0.95 30.57 -18.14
CA GLY A 645 -2.41 30.63 -18.07
C GLY A 645 -3.15 29.42 -18.61
N ASP A 646 -2.45 28.32 -18.94
CA ASP A 646 -3.06 27.03 -19.29
C ASP A 646 -3.26 26.21 -18.00
N ILE A 647 -4.51 25.99 -17.58
CA ILE A 647 -4.86 25.45 -16.26
C ILE A 647 -5.84 24.31 -16.42
N TRP A 648 -5.56 23.20 -15.75
CA TRP A 648 -6.45 22.04 -15.67
C TRP A 648 -6.95 21.85 -14.23
N LEU A 649 -8.26 21.65 -14.08
CA LEU A 649 -8.91 21.51 -12.78
C LEU A 649 -9.73 20.22 -12.76
N ALA A 650 -9.46 19.37 -11.79
CA ALA A 650 -10.14 18.11 -11.53
C ALA A 650 -10.82 18.16 -10.16
N GLY A 651 -11.97 17.53 -10.02
CA GLY A 651 -12.63 17.38 -8.74
C GLY A 651 -14.15 17.48 -8.83
N GLY A 652 -14.76 17.45 -7.66
CA GLY A 652 -16.21 17.52 -7.51
C GLY A 652 -16.75 16.52 -6.50
N ALA A 653 -18.06 16.36 -6.51
CA ALA A 653 -18.78 15.40 -5.69
C ALA A 653 -19.90 14.75 -6.52
N SER A 654 -20.29 13.53 -6.15
CA SER A 654 -21.30 12.75 -6.88
C SER A 654 -22.70 13.39 -6.91
N ASP A 655 -22.97 14.29 -5.98
CA ASP A 655 -24.22 15.07 -5.86
C ASP A 655 -24.16 16.47 -6.51
N GLY A 656 -23.03 16.80 -7.15
CA GLY A 656 -22.77 18.09 -7.76
C GLY A 656 -22.01 18.01 -9.08
N ALA A 657 -21.35 19.12 -9.48
CA ALA A 657 -20.48 19.12 -10.64
C ALA A 657 -19.21 18.30 -10.36
N TYR A 658 -18.97 17.26 -11.15
CA TYR A 658 -17.79 16.41 -11.06
C TYR A 658 -17.20 16.23 -12.46
N GLY A 659 -15.87 16.28 -12.61
CA GLY A 659 -15.22 16.14 -13.91
C GLY A 659 -13.85 16.76 -14.01
N LEU A 660 -13.47 17.09 -15.24
CA LEU A 660 -12.23 17.74 -15.61
C LEU A 660 -12.54 19.01 -16.41
N TRP A 661 -11.92 20.12 -16.04
CA TRP A 661 -12.07 21.42 -16.69
C TRP A 661 -10.74 21.93 -17.20
N HIS A 662 -10.76 22.68 -18.29
CA HIS A 662 -9.60 23.30 -18.91
C HIS A 662 -9.83 24.79 -19.15
N SER A 663 -8.85 25.60 -18.81
CA SER A 663 -8.75 27.04 -19.09
C SER A 663 -7.49 27.33 -19.87
N THR A 664 -7.53 28.19 -20.85
CA THR A 664 -6.38 28.71 -21.60
C THR A 664 -6.26 30.24 -21.52
N ASP A 665 -7.03 30.86 -20.63
CA ASP A 665 -7.14 32.32 -20.47
C ASP A 665 -6.79 32.79 -19.05
N GLY A 666 -5.93 32.02 -18.33
CA GLY A 666 -5.51 32.33 -16.98
C GLY A 666 -6.59 32.13 -15.93
N GLY A 667 -7.55 31.26 -16.18
CA GLY A 667 -8.65 30.97 -15.27
C GLY A 667 -9.82 31.97 -15.35
N ALA A 668 -9.85 32.84 -16.38
CA ALA A 668 -10.98 33.75 -16.59
C ALA A 668 -12.25 32.99 -17.01
N SER A 669 -12.07 31.88 -17.73
CA SER A 669 -13.12 30.91 -18.05
C SER A 669 -12.60 29.47 -18.01
N PHE A 670 -13.52 28.52 -17.83
CA PHE A 670 -13.20 27.07 -17.85
C PHE A 670 -14.22 26.33 -18.70
N THR A 671 -13.73 25.40 -19.51
CA THR A 671 -14.57 24.48 -20.28
C THR A 671 -14.49 23.08 -19.64
N LYS A 672 -15.64 22.53 -19.25
CA LYS A 672 -15.73 21.12 -18.79
C LYS A 672 -15.56 20.17 -19.97
N LEU A 673 -14.70 19.18 -19.85
CA LEU A 673 -14.53 18.13 -20.84
C LEU A 673 -15.75 17.19 -20.81
N ALA A 674 -16.47 17.09 -21.94
CA ALA A 674 -17.68 16.26 -22.01
C ALA A 674 -17.40 14.75 -22.04
N ASN A 675 -16.17 14.35 -22.42
CA ASN A 675 -15.72 12.98 -22.48
C ASN A 675 -15.07 12.49 -21.16
N VAL A 676 -15.15 13.26 -20.06
CA VAL A 676 -14.68 12.88 -18.72
C VAL A 676 -15.83 13.01 -17.73
N GLU A 677 -16.30 11.88 -17.22
CA GLU A 677 -17.43 11.85 -16.29
C GLU A 677 -17.04 12.33 -14.90
N GLN A 678 -15.91 11.83 -14.39
CA GLN A 678 -15.33 12.19 -13.09
C GLN A 678 -13.80 12.25 -13.22
N ALA A 679 -13.16 13.18 -12.54
CA ALA A 679 -11.71 13.23 -12.39
C ALA A 679 -11.36 13.74 -10.99
N ASP A 680 -10.44 13.09 -10.29
CA ASP A 680 -10.06 13.44 -8.92
C ASP A 680 -8.80 14.28 -8.88
N THR A 681 -7.89 14.04 -9.81
CA THR A 681 -6.61 14.74 -9.89
C THR A 681 -6.10 14.78 -11.33
N VAL A 682 -5.21 15.73 -11.62
CA VAL A 682 -4.60 15.93 -12.94
C VAL A 682 -3.13 16.28 -12.79
N GLY A 683 -2.31 15.81 -13.72
CA GLY A 683 -0.87 16.08 -13.75
C GLY A 683 -0.32 15.99 -15.18
N PHE A 684 0.92 16.47 -15.35
CA PHE A 684 1.56 16.60 -16.65
C PHE A 684 2.90 15.88 -16.67
N GLY A 685 3.27 15.37 -17.85
CA GLY A 685 4.55 14.75 -18.09
C GLY A 685 5.09 15.10 -19.46
N LYS A 686 6.26 14.56 -19.79
CA LYS A 686 6.93 14.81 -21.06
C LYS A 686 5.97 14.63 -22.25
N ALA A 687 6.02 15.58 -23.19
CA ALA A 687 5.25 15.52 -24.42
C ALA A 687 5.54 14.23 -25.21
N ALA A 688 4.53 13.71 -25.90
CA ALA A 688 4.72 12.59 -26.83
C ALA A 688 5.74 12.98 -27.93
N PRO A 689 6.47 12.02 -28.48
CA PRO A 689 7.40 12.29 -29.58
C PRO A 689 6.71 13.04 -30.73
N GLY A 690 7.25 14.21 -31.08
CA GLY A 690 6.68 15.08 -32.10
C GLY A 690 5.51 15.97 -31.67
N ALA A 691 5.00 15.82 -30.45
CA ALA A 691 3.95 16.69 -29.89
C ALA A 691 4.57 17.93 -29.22
N ALA A 692 3.89 19.08 -29.37
CA ALA A 692 4.28 20.31 -28.68
C ALA A 692 3.63 20.47 -27.30
N TYR A 693 2.52 19.75 -27.05
CA TYR A 693 1.79 19.81 -25.78
C TYR A 693 2.18 18.65 -24.88
N GLN A 694 2.24 18.89 -23.58
CA GLN A 694 2.60 17.88 -22.60
C GLN A 694 1.53 16.78 -22.51
N THR A 695 1.98 15.58 -22.12
CA THR A 695 1.08 14.47 -21.83
C THR A 695 0.31 14.76 -20.56
N ILE A 696 -0.99 14.53 -20.57
CA ILE A 696 -1.89 14.72 -19.44
C ILE A 696 -2.20 13.35 -18.83
N TYR A 697 -2.18 13.29 -17.51
CA TYR A 697 -2.57 12.12 -16.73
C TYR A 697 -3.67 12.51 -15.75
N THR A 698 -4.60 11.58 -15.50
CA THR A 698 -5.70 11.77 -14.54
C THR A 698 -6.15 10.44 -13.93
N SER A 699 -6.50 10.45 -12.64
CA SER A 699 -7.32 9.41 -12.02
C SER A 699 -8.78 9.79 -12.25
N ALA A 700 -9.53 8.99 -13.02
CA ALA A 700 -10.81 9.43 -13.58
C ALA A 700 -11.78 8.27 -13.85
N ARG A 701 -13.06 8.61 -14.11
CA ARG A 701 -14.04 7.73 -14.77
C ARG A 701 -14.28 8.26 -16.17
N ILE A 702 -14.01 7.43 -17.17
CA ILE A 702 -14.15 7.78 -18.59
C ILE A 702 -14.78 6.60 -19.33
N GLY A 703 -15.87 6.85 -20.04
CA GLY A 703 -16.64 5.80 -20.73
C GLY A 703 -17.21 4.75 -19.78
N GLY A 704 -17.59 5.15 -18.57
CA GLY A 704 -18.09 4.26 -17.52
C GLY A 704 -17.00 3.47 -16.76
N VAL A 705 -15.74 3.58 -17.17
CA VAL A 705 -14.61 2.82 -16.58
C VAL A 705 -13.79 3.73 -15.66
N ARG A 706 -13.56 3.28 -14.42
CA ARG A 706 -12.65 3.94 -13.47
C ARG A 706 -11.22 3.47 -13.71
N GLY A 707 -10.24 4.37 -13.66
CA GLY A 707 -8.84 4.03 -13.85
C GLY A 707 -7.91 5.24 -13.93
N ILE A 708 -6.66 4.94 -14.27
CA ILE A 708 -5.64 5.94 -14.60
C ILE A 708 -5.63 6.13 -16.11
N PHE A 709 -5.78 7.37 -16.55
CA PHE A 709 -5.89 7.71 -17.96
C PHE A 709 -4.79 8.66 -18.41
N ARG A 710 -4.41 8.52 -19.68
CA ARG A 710 -3.44 9.34 -20.36
C ARG A 710 -4.04 9.96 -21.62
N SER A 711 -3.77 11.25 -21.87
CA SER A 711 -4.06 11.95 -23.12
C SER A 711 -2.80 12.57 -23.69
N THR A 712 -2.62 12.50 -25.02
CA THR A 712 -1.54 13.16 -25.76
C THR A 712 -2.06 14.21 -26.76
N ASP A 713 -3.36 14.49 -26.74
CA ASP A 713 -4.09 15.36 -27.67
C ASP A 713 -4.95 16.40 -26.93
N LYS A 714 -4.48 16.92 -25.80
CA LYS A 714 -5.14 17.95 -24.97
C LYS A 714 -6.54 17.52 -24.45
N GLY A 715 -6.68 16.23 -24.10
CA GLY A 715 -7.93 15.70 -23.57
C GLY A 715 -9.00 15.39 -24.61
N ALA A 716 -8.68 15.49 -25.91
CA ALA A 716 -9.63 15.11 -26.95
C ALA A 716 -9.91 13.59 -26.94
N SER A 717 -8.89 12.80 -26.65
CA SER A 717 -9.02 11.36 -26.40
C SER A 717 -8.23 10.89 -25.19
N TRP A 718 -8.64 9.75 -24.62
CA TRP A 718 -8.06 9.17 -23.41
C TRP A 718 -7.79 7.69 -23.57
N THR A 719 -6.64 7.26 -23.11
CA THR A 719 -6.26 5.84 -23.03
C THR A 719 -6.14 5.44 -21.58
N ARG A 720 -6.87 4.40 -21.14
CA ARG A 720 -6.65 3.78 -19.82
C ARG A 720 -5.28 3.08 -19.85
N ILE A 721 -4.46 3.33 -18.84
CA ILE A 721 -3.07 2.83 -18.78
C ILE A 721 -2.84 1.82 -17.66
N ASN A 722 -3.75 1.68 -16.69
CA ASN A 722 -3.76 0.59 -15.73
C ASN A 722 -4.76 -0.50 -16.15
N ASP A 723 -4.50 -1.74 -15.75
CA ASP A 723 -5.40 -2.88 -15.93
C ASP A 723 -6.18 -3.18 -14.63
N ASP A 724 -6.98 -4.25 -14.65
CA ASP A 724 -7.81 -4.63 -13.50
C ASP A 724 -7.01 -5.33 -12.38
N ALA A 725 -5.78 -5.75 -12.64
CA ALA A 725 -4.88 -6.25 -11.61
C ALA A 725 -4.15 -5.11 -10.87
N HIS A 726 -4.16 -3.89 -11.41
CA HIS A 726 -3.42 -2.73 -10.91
C HIS A 726 -4.35 -1.53 -10.73
N GLN A 727 -5.12 -1.52 -9.63
CA GLN A 727 -6.13 -0.49 -9.35
C GLN A 727 -5.85 0.28 -8.05
N TRP A 728 -5.26 -0.36 -7.03
CA TRP A 728 -4.80 0.21 -5.74
C TRP A 728 -5.86 0.96 -4.91
N GLY A 729 -7.12 0.60 -5.03
CA GLY A 729 -8.21 1.23 -4.31
C GLY A 729 -8.35 2.70 -4.64
N TRP A 730 -7.91 3.61 -3.75
CA TRP A 730 -8.06 5.05 -3.91
C TRP A 730 -6.77 5.72 -4.42
N THR A 731 -6.87 6.43 -5.55
CA THR A 731 -5.74 7.06 -6.27
C THR A 731 -6.01 8.55 -6.56
N GLY A 732 -6.78 9.23 -5.70
CA GLY A 732 -7.31 10.57 -5.98
C GLY A 732 -6.55 11.75 -5.36
N ALA A 733 -5.46 11.54 -4.58
CA ALA A 733 -4.78 12.66 -3.94
C ALA A 733 -3.88 13.44 -4.92
N ALA A 734 -3.01 12.74 -5.65
CA ALA A 734 -2.07 13.38 -6.57
C ALA A 734 -1.70 12.44 -7.72
N ILE A 735 -1.44 13.01 -8.88
CA ILE A 735 -0.86 12.36 -10.05
C ILE A 735 0.06 13.34 -10.75
N THR A 736 1.21 12.88 -11.20
CA THR A 736 2.08 13.68 -12.06
C THR A 736 2.83 12.77 -13.04
N GLY A 737 3.13 13.26 -14.24
CA GLY A 737 4.00 12.57 -15.17
C GLY A 737 5.46 13.01 -14.97
N ASP A 738 6.41 12.18 -15.41
CA ASP A 738 7.82 12.56 -15.44
C ASP A 738 8.07 13.55 -16.59
N PRO A 739 8.58 14.76 -16.32
CA PRO A 739 8.89 15.72 -17.37
C PRO A 739 10.12 15.34 -18.22
N ARG A 740 10.92 14.36 -17.79
CA ARG A 740 12.14 13.86 -18.43
C ARG A 740 11.93 12.58 -19.23
N VAL A 741 10.98 11.72 -18.79
CA VAL A 741 10.72 10.41 -19.38
C VAL A 741 9.30 10.35 -19.94
N TYR A 742 9.18 10.29 -21.26
CA TYR A 742 7.85 10.15 -21.88
C TYR A 742 7.17 8.85 -21.46
N GLY A 743 5.92 8.97 -21.07
CA GLY A 743 5.08 7.85 -20.66
C GLY A 743 5.18 7.48 -19.19
N ARG A 744 6.23 7.93 -18.46
CA ARG A 744 6.31 7.69 -17.02
C ARG A 744 5.29 8.55 -16.28
N VAL A 745 4.56 7.91 -15.35
CA VAL A 745 3.57 8.54 -14.49
C VAL A 745 3.76 8.09 -13.05
N TYR A 746 3.55 9.00 -12.10
CA TYR A 746 3.55 8.77 -10.66
C TYR A 746 2.14 8.95 -10.12
N VAL A 747 1.67 8.00 -9.35
CA VAL A 747 0.30 7.92 -8.84
C VAL A 747 0.34 7.79 -7.32
N SER A 748 -0.41 8.65 -6.65
CA SER A 748 -0.65 8.52 -5.20
C SER A 748 -1.60 7.37 -4.91
N THR A 749 -1.36 6.68 -3.80
CA THR A 749 -2.30 5.73 -3.23
C THR A 749 -2.58 6.05 -1.77
N ASN A 750 -3.64 5.50 -1.23
CA ASN A 750 -3.91 5.55 0.21
C ASN A 750 -3.56 4.20 0.84
N GLY A 751 -2.26 3.98 1.10
CA GLY A 751 -1.76 2.79 1.78
C GLY A 751 -0.81 1.91 0.97
N ARG A 752 -0.70 2.10 -0.38
CA ARG A 752 0.23 1.32 -1.21
C ARG A 752 1.47 2.13 -1.66
N GLY A 753 1.76 3.26 -0.99
CA GLY A 753 2.88 4.13 -1.32
C GLY A 753 2.71 4.83 -2.67
N VAL A 754 3.82 5.31 -3.21
CA VAL A 754 3.85 5.90 -4.55
C VAL A 754 4.01 4.80 -5.59
N ILE A 755 3.04 4.69 -6.48
CA ILE A 755 3.12 3.81 -7.65
C ILE A 755 3.66 4.61 -8.84
N TYR A 756 4.58 4.03 -9.61
CA TYR A 756 4.93 4.59 -10.92
C TYR A 756 4.71 3.57 -12.03
N GLY A 757 4.32 4.08 -13.18
CA GLY A 757 4.10 3.30 -14.39
C GLY A 757 5.00 3.78 -15.52
N ASP A 758 5.64 2.84 -16.20
CA ASP A 758 6.36 3.05 -17.45
C ASP A 758 5.64 2.36 -18.60
N ILE A 759 5.72 2.92 -19.81
CA ILE A 759 5.27 2.22 -21.01
C ILE A 759 6.08 0.92 -21.10
N ALA A 760 5.40 -0.23 -21.14
CA ALA A 760 6.06 -1.52 -21.20
C ALA A 760 6.96 -1.63 -22.44
N GLY A 761 8.22 -2.03 -22.22
CA GLY A 761 9.25 -2.03 -23.25
C GLY A 761 10.05 -0.74 -23.37
N THR A 762 9.74 0.29 -22.55
CA THR A 762 10.56 1.49 -22.38
C THR A 762 11.07 1.59 -20.95
N ASP A 763 11.72 0.54 -20.42
CA ASP A 763 12.29 0.58 -19.08
C ASP A 763 13.20 1.81 -18.94
N GLY A 764 12.73 2.78 -18.19
CA GLY A 764 13.42 4.02 -17.87
C GLY A 764 14.61 3.78 -16.94
N GLY A 765 15.70 3.27 -17.51
CA GLY A 765 17.00 3.31 -16.87
C GLY A 765 17.54 4.74 -16.93
N GLY A 766 17.73 5.38 -15.78
CA GLY A 766 18.49 6.61 -15.70
C GLY A 766 19.92 6.39 -16.21
N GLY A 767 20.26 7.06 -17.29
CA GLY A 767 21.62 7.02 -17.90
C GLY A 767 21.56 6.77 -19.40
N GLY A 768 21.66 7.84 -20.18
CA GLY A 768 21.57 7.97 -21.63
C GLY A 768 22.00 6.78 -22.46
N GLY A 769 21.06 6.33 -23.28
CA GLY A 769 21.29 5.38 -24.34
C GLY A 769 19.95 5.02 -24.98
N THR A 770 19.56 5.74 -26.03
CA THR A 770 18.46 5.33 -26.92
C THR A 770 18.83 4.00 -27.56
N GLU A 771 18.16 2.89 -27.14
CA GLU A 771 18.21 1.68 -27.95
C GLU A 771 17.40 1.86 -29.24
N PRO A 772 18.00 1.64 -30.40
CA PRO A 772 17.24 1.69 -31.65
C PRO A 772 16.33 0.46 -31.74
N ALA A 773 15.05 0.70 -31.94
CA ALA A 773 14.08 -0.33 -32.25
C ALA A 773 14.53 -1.14 -33.49
N GLY A 774 14.65 -2.48 -33.35
CA GLY A 774 14.82 -3.37 -34.50
C GLY A 774 16.25 -3.83 -34.82
N ALA A 775 17.25 -3.56 -33.96
CA ALA A 775 18.65 -3.91 -34.27
C ALA A 775 19.06 -5.27 -33.66
N CYS A 776 18.27 -6.33 -33.83
CA CYS A 776 18.63 -7.68 -33.39
C CYS A 776 18.28 -8.75 -34.41
N SER A 777 19.04 -9.85 -34.44
CA SER A 777 18.64 -11.09 -35.11
C SER A 777 18.77 -12.29 -34.17
N VAL A 778 17.84 -13.24 -34.31
CA VAL A 778 17.78 -14.46 -33.52
C VAL A 778 17.89 -15.65 -34.42
N THR A 779 18.77 -16.59 -34.10
CA THR A 779 18.79 -17.95 -34.68
C THR A 779 18.31 -18.91 -33.57
N TYR A 780 17.21 -19.58 -33.79
CA TYR A 780 16.66 -20.62 -32.91
C TYR A 780 16.81 -21.98 -33.57
N ARG A 781 17.41 -22.95 -32.89
CA ARG A 781 17.65 -24.27 -33.43
C ARG A 781 17.33 -25.35 -32.41
N ILE A 782 16.43 -26.27 -32.73
CA ILE A 782 16.26 -27.52 -32.01
C ILE A 782 17.44 -28.41 -32.34
N THR A 783 18.33 -28.67 -31.39
CA THR A 783 19.57 -29.43 -31.56
C THR A 783 19.37 -30.93 -31.31
N ASN A 784 18.37 -31.29 -30.50
CA ASN A 784 18.01 -32.66 -30.23
C ASN A 784 16.53 -32.74 -29.81
N GLN A 785 15.87 -33.87 -30.14
CA GLN A 785 14.47 -34.13 -29.79
C GLN A 785 14.24 -35.60 -29.50
N TRP A 786 13.48 -35.88 -28.46
CA TRP A 786 13.05 -37.23 -28.04
C TRP A 786 11.59 -37.21 -27.60
N SER A 787 11.00 -38.35 -27.30
CA SER A 787 9.62 -38.41 -26.81
C SER A 787 9.43 -37.60 -25.53
N GLY A 788 8.61 -36.53 -25.61
CA GLY A 788 8.28 -35.64 -24.49
C GLY A 788 9.33 -34.58 -24.11
N GLY A 789 10.51 -34.55 -24.79
CA GLY A 789 11.55 -33.58 -24.51
C GLY A 789 12.33 -33.09 -25.72
N PHE A 790 12.99 -31.94 -25.62
CA PHE A 790 13.85 -31.40 -26.68
C PHE A 790 14.97 -30.55 -26.07
N GLN A 791 15.99 -30.29 -26.87
CA GLN A 791 17.04 -29.33 -26.58
C GLN A 791 17.09 -28.29 -27.70
N ALA A 792 17.24 -27.04 -27.34
CA ALA A 792 17.38 -25.96 -28.29
C ALA A 792 18.53 -25.03 -27.93
N ASP A 793 19.17 -24.49 -28.94
CA ASP A 793 20.15 -23.43 -28.86
C ASP A 793 19.59 -22.16 -29.48
N VAL A 794 19.87 -21.01 -28.81
CA VAL A 794 19.47 -19.68 -29.26
C VAL A 794 20.69 -18.81 -29.37
N ARG A 795 20.88 -18.21 -30.52
CA ARG A 795 21.92 -17.19 -30.77
C ARG A 795 21.23 -15.85 -30.98
N LEU A 796 21.52 -14.92 -30.13
CA LEU A 796 21.07 -13.52 -30.21
C LEU A 796 22.22 -12.65 -30.68
N THR A 797 22.03 -11.90 -31.76
CA THR A 797 23.04 -11.05 -32.38
C THR A 797 22.62 -9.59 -32.32
N ASN A 798 23.50 -8.74 -31.84
CA ASN A 798 23.34 -7.30 -31.93
C ASN A 798 23.67 -6.84 -33.36
N THR A 799 22.65 -6.50 -34.12
CA THR A 799 22.79 -5.99 -35.49
C THR A 799 22.81 -4.45 -35.55
N GLY A 800 22.73 -3.80 -34.39
CA GLY A 800 22.84 -2.33 -34.25
C GLY A 800 24.28 -1.84 -34.32
N THR A 801 24.42 -0.53 -34.13
CA THR A 801 25.74 0.18 -34.17
C THR A 801 26.27 0.45 -32.78
N THR A 802 25.51 0.20 -31.72
CA THR A 802 25.87 0.43 -30.30
C THR A 802 25.89 -0.88 -29.52
N PRO A 803 26.77 -1.05 -28.52
CA PRO A 803 26.77 -2.22 -27.67
C PRO A 803 25.53 -2.21 -26.75
N TRP A 804 24.98 -3.40 -26.49
CA TRP A 804 23.98 -3.57 -25.43
C TRP A 804 24.67 -3.72 -24.07
N ASN A 805 24.09 -3.14 -23.01
CA ASN A 805 24.52 -3.28 -21.63
C ASN A 805 23.39 -3.93 -20.79
N GLY A 806 23.03 -5.13 -21.15
CA GLY A 806 21.90 -5.89 -20.68
C GLY A 806 21.00 -6.28 -21.84
N TRP A 807 20.39 -7.48 -21.80
CA TRP A 807 19.43 -7.91 -22.80
C TRP A 807 18.35 -8.80 -22.20
N SER A 808 17.14 -8.68 -22.77
CA SER A 808 15.99 -9.49 -22.41
C SER A 808 15.26 -9.91 -23.68
N LEU A 809 15.25 -11.21 -23.97
CA LEU A 809 14.66 -11.81 -25.15
C LEU A 809 13.36 -12.54 -24.80
N GLY A 810 12.26 -12.14 -25.42
CA GLY A 810 10.93 -12.74 -25.23
C GLY A 810 10.45 -13.51 -26.46
N TRP A 811 9.68 -14.60 -26.25
CA TRP A 811 8.94 -15.32 -27.29
C TRP A 811 7.75 -16.06 -26.70
N THR A 812 6.87 -16.55 -27.59
CA THR A 812 5.75 -17.41 -27.22
C THR A 812 5.88 -18.78 -27.89
N PHE A 813 5.81 -19.85 -27.12
CA PHE A 813 5.77 -21.19 -27.65
C PHE A 813 4.38 -21.51 -28.22
N PRO A 814 4.31 -22.04 -29.47
CA PRO A 814 3.00 -22.29 -30.10
C PRO A 814 2.29 -23.55 -29.58
N ASP A 815 3.00 -24.55 -29.07
CA ASP A 815 2.46 -25.88 -28.77
C ASP A 815 2.51 -26.21 -27.26
N GLY A 816 2.57 -25.21 -26.40
CA GLY A 816 2.58 -25.39 -24.94
C GLY A 816 3.88 -25.99 -24.39
N GLN A 817 4.99 -25.86 -25.11
CA GLN A 817 6.32 -26.27 -24.64
C GLN A 817 6.70 -25.59 -23.35
N ARG A 818 7.49 -26.27 -22.49
CA ARG A 818 8.00 -25.73 -21.23
C ARG A 818 9.51 -25.94 -21.13
N ILE A 819 10.23 -24.88 -20.73
CA ILE A 819 11.66 -24.97 -20.41
C ILE A 819 11.81 -25.72 -19.08
N THR A 820 12.65 -26.72 -19.07
CA THR A 820 12.97 -27.53 -17.88
C THR A 820 14.32 -27.17 -17.26
N GLN A 821 15.28 -26.76 -18.10
CA GLN A 821 16.58 -26.27 -17.67
C GLN A 821 17.12 -25.31 -18.72
N LEU A 822 17.78 -24.22 -18.29
CA LEU A 822 18.40 -23.25 -19.17
C LEU A 822 19.83 -22.95 -18.69
N TRP A 823 20.77 -22.69 -19.60
CA TRP A 823 22.15 -22.35 -19.31
C TRP A 823 22.59 -21.12 -20.09
N ASN A 824 23.57 -20.39 -19.55
CA ASN A 824 24.12 -19.14 -20.03
C ASN A 824 23.16 -17.94 -20.00
N ALA A 825 22.04 -18.03 -19.32
CA ALA A 825 21.08 -16.97 -19.11
C ALA A 825 20.11 -17.36 -18.00
N ASP A 826 19.27 -16.42 -17.55
CA ASP A 826 18.15 -16.66 -16.64
C ASP A 826 16.83 -16.60 -17.39
N HIS A 827 15.81 -17.36 -16.96
CA HIS A 827 14.51 -17.33 -17.62
C HIS A 827 13.33 -17.31 -16.66
N THR A 828 12.24 -16.77 -17.16
CA THR A 828 10.91 -16.92 -16.58
C THR A 828 9.95 -17.41 -17.66
N GLN A 829 9.01 -18.29 -17.29
CA GLN A 829 7.97 -18.75 -18.20
C GLN A 829 6.60 -18.73 -17.51
N SER A 830 5.63 -18.06 -18.13
CA SER A 830 4.23 -18.04 -17.70
C SER A 830 3.36 -18.54 -18.86
N GLY A 831 2.75 -19.73 -18.69
CA GLY A 831 2.05 -20.39 -19.77
C GLY A 831 2.96 -20.65 -20.98
N ALA A 832 2.57 -20.14 -22.15
CA ALA A 832 3.35 -20.22 -23.38
C ALA A 832 4.43 -19.13 -23.53
N SER A 833 4.33 -18.04 -22.76
CA SER A 833 5.23 -16.87 -22.86
C SER A 833 6.52 -17.11 -22.09
N VAL A 834 7.66 -16.90 -22.74
CA VAL A 834 9.01 -17.04 -22.18
C VAL A 834 9.74 -15.71 -22.26
N THR A 835 10.46 -15.38 -21.20
CA THR A 835 11.43 -14.28 -21.16
C THR A 835 12.76 -14.80 -20.66
N VAL A 836 13.82 -14.57 -21.43
CA VAL A 836 15.20 -14.94 -21.08
C VAL A 836 16.03 -13.66 -20.94
N LYS A 837 16.77 -13.54 -19.84
CA LYS A 837 17.64 -12.39 -19.52
C LYS A 837 19.09 -12.82 -19.46
N ASN A 838 19.98 -11.87 -19.70
CA ASN A 838 21.41 -12.10 -19.57
C ASN A 838 21.82 -12.58 -18.17
N ALA A 839 22.83 -13.43 -18.13
CA ALA A 839 23.60 -13.65 -16.91
C ALA A 839 24.54 -12.44 -16.65
N THR A 840 25.02 -12.30 -15.43
CA THR A 840 25.88 -11.16 -15.04
C THR A 840 27.15 -10.99 -15.90
N TRP A 841 27.68 -12.09 -16.43
CA TRP A 841 28.92 -12.10 -17.21
C TRP A 841 28.74 -11.88 -18.70
N ASN A 842 27.51 -11.99 -19.26
CA ASN A 842 27.26 -11.82 -20.69
C ASN A 842 26.26 -10.69 -21.01
N ALA A 843 26.12 -9.74 -20.10
CA ALA A 843 25.21 -8.61 -20.23
C ALA A 843 25.64 -7.66 -21.37
N THR A 844 26.94 -7.49 -21.59
CA THR A 844 27.45 -6.61 -22.65
C THR A 844 27.60 -7.38 -23.97
N VAL A 845 26.91 -6.91 -25.01
CA VAL A 845 27.00 -7.47 -26.37
C VAL A 845 27.37 -6.35 -27.32
N ALA A 846 28.63 -6.34 -27.79
CA ALA A 846 29.12 -5.32 -28.70
C ALA A 846 28.35 -5.29 -30.03
N ALA A 847 28.35 -4.16 -30.72
CA ALA A 847 27.78 -4.04 -32.07
C ALA A 847 28.36 -5.12 -33.00
N GLY A 848 27.52 -5.82 -33.74
CA GLY A 848 27.88 -6.94 -34.59
C GLY A 848 28.20 -8.26 -33.89
N SER A 849 28.26 -8.27 -32.55
CA SER A 849 28.56 -9.47 -31.74
C SER A 849 27.31 -10.26 -31.38
N SER A 850 27.52 -11.49 -30.91
CA SER A 850 26.42 -12.38 -30.52
C SER A 850 26.64 -12.97 -29.13
N VAL A 851 25.55 -13.29 -28.46
CA VAL A 851 25.50 -14.12 -27.26
C VAL A 851 24.70 -15.40 -27.57
N THR A 852 25.08 -16.51 -26.95
CA THR A 852 24.38 -17.79 -27.11
C THR A 852 23.99 -18.35 -25.76
N PHE A 853 22.78 -18.88 -25.69
CA PHE A 853 22.29 -19.67 -24.56
C PHE A 853 21.55 -20.90 -25.11
N GLY A 854 21.30 -21.87 -24.26
CA GLY A 854 20.55 -23.04 -24.65
C GLY A 854 19.66 -23.53 -23.52
N PHE A 855 18.75 -24.43 -23.85
CA PHE A 855 17.86 -25.00 -22.85
C PHE A 855 17.35 -26.39 -23.27
N THR A 856 16.95 -27.17 -22.27
CA THR A 856 16.08 -28.34 -22.47
C THR A 856 14.64 -27.92 -22.15
N GLY A 857 13.71 -28.57 -22.84
CA GLY A 857 12.28 -28.36 -22.65
C GLY A 857 11.46 -29.63 -22.81
N SER A 858 10.22 -29.59 -22.34
CA SER A 858 9.20 -30.60 -22.55
C SER A 858 8.21 -30.16 -23.61
N TRP A 859 7.61 -31.13 -24.33
CA TRP A 859 6.56 -30.89 -25.30
C TRP A 859 5.58 -32.06 -25.32
N SER A 860 4.34 -31.78 -25.81
CA SER A 860 3.32 -32.81 -26.03
C SER A 860 2.53 -32.47 -27.29
N GLY A 861 2.34 -33.46 -28.22
CA GLY A 861 1.66 -33.25 -29.48
C GLY A 861 2.56 -32.75 -30.60
N ALA A 862 2.97 -31.46 -30.54
CA ALA A 862 3.89 -30.86 -31.52
C ALA A 862 5.02 -30.09 -30.81
N ASN A 863 6.14 -29.86 -31.52
CA ASN A 863 7.27 -29.05 -31.06
C ASN A 863 7.72 -28.07 -32.15
N THR A 864 6.82 -27.16 -32.49
CA THR A 864 7.08 -26.14 -33.51
C THR A 864 7.96 -25.01 -32.91
N ALA A 865 8.93 -24.53 -33.66
CA ALA A 865 9.75 -23.41 -33.27
C ALA A 865 8.92 -22.12 -33.12
N PRO A 866 9.28 -21.21 -32.20
CA PRO A 866 8.64 -19.90 -32.09
C PRO A 866 8.73 -19.09 -33.38
N ALA A 867 7.63 -18.48 -33.80
CA ALA A 867 7.56 -17.73 -35.06
C ALA A 867 8.17 -16.31 -34.95
N SER A 868 8.32 -15.77 -33.75
CA SER A 868 8.87 -14.42 -33.53
C SER A 868 9.58 -14.31 -32.17
N PHE A 869 10.54 -13.40 -32.13
CA PHE A 869 11.32 -13.05 -30.94
C PHE A 869 11.33 -11.54 -30.76
N GLN A 870 11.35 -11.09 -29.53
CA GLN A 870 11.38 -9.67 -29.18
C GLN A 870 12.54 -9.40 -28.21
N LEU A 871 13.40 -8.44 -28.53
CA LEU A 871 14.43 -7.93 -27.63
C LEU A 871 13.94 -6.63 -27.00
N GLY A 872 13.78 -6.59 -25.66
CA GLY A 872 13.26 -5.41 -24.98
C GLY A 872 11.88 -4.94 -25.50
N GLY A 873 11.04 -5.85 -26.04
CA GLY A 873 9.76 -5.52 -26.65
C GLY A 873 9.81 -5.18 -28.15
N SER A 874 11.00 -5.05 -28.75
CA SER A 874 11.16 -4.80 -30.19
C SER A 874 11.41 -6.11 -30.97
N GLY A 875 10.76 -6.27 -32.13
CA GLY A 875 10.90 -7.48 -32.95
C GLY A 875 12.31 -7.69 -33.49
N CYS A 876 12.84 -8.91 -33.32
CA CYS A 876 14.12 -9.32 -33.91
C CYS A 876 13.89 -10.03 -35.26
N THR A 877 14.84 -9.89 -36.17
CA THR A 877 14.88 -10.66 -37.41
C THR A 877 15.20 -12.13 -37.09
N LEU A 878 14.32 -13.06 -37.44
CA LEU A 878 14.59 -14.48 -37.34
C LEU A 878 15.51 -14.94 -38.52
N LYS A 879 16.61 -15.66 -38.19
CA LYS A 879 17.59 -16.17 -39.16
C LYS A 879 17.70 -17.68 -39.11
#